data_577f9019a777087893b3ad4697001c4c
#
_entry.id   577f9019a777087893b3ad4697001c4c
#
_cell.length_a   1.000
_cell.length_b   1.000
_cell.length_c   1.000
_cell.angle_alpha   90.00
_cell.angle_beta   90.00
_cell.angle_gamma   90.00
#
_symmetry.space_group_name_H-M   'P 1'
#
loop_
_entity.id
_entity.type
_entity.pdbx_description
1 polymer ?
#
loop_
_entity_poly.entity_id
_entity_poly.type
_entity_poly.pdbx_seq_one_letter_code
_entity_poly.pdbx_strand_id
1 'polypeptide(L)'
;MKKEFLMFDEYAAAGLYEEPDRSLFYRKALGLRRFYENCELSVYSGEALYPSGVIAQKMRVTPNYMQGLSVQSNGLNEKAPHLIQKLKDEFCIYHSSVPREHTVAGNMSTHSMPHYERILKEGLLSYVPRIEKIADADMRDGLLHVVCGIESYITRCVEYLKSVSADQKLIAALQRVPLYPARTAYEAIVAWNFVMYLDNCDNLGCLAKGLLPYYKGENLIPWLENLYDNLDKNNGYSMSLGSECPELTVQCLEAARGRRRPMIELFVDENTPEAVWQAALATMKSGGGQPAFYNTDELLGGLKKRFPNIHDEDLERFCGGGCTESMLAGLSNVGSLDAGVNLLLILEDAIHSRLCSSTDFEEFYETYIREVEAVVDKVMCEINNSRKERSKYNPLPMRTLLIDDCIDKGMEFNSGGARYGWSIINFAGLINVIDSLLAIKTLVFEKKKYTAEEIVVFLKTNDKGFLCEVIGLRESYGKDIDEINSFAHKISERIFSMTETGELVFGEGFLSASIQFMSQVDAGKYIGATPDGRSAGAPLCDSLAAIYGKDIYGPTALLNSVTSLDLKRALGVPVVNFNITQKFSDNVLKALILGYMKQGGIQLQLTYASKEELLHAYEHPEYHGNLIVRVGGYSEYFSCLSDELKRMVINRSIQGEV
;
A
#
# COMPACT_ATOMS: atom_id res chain seq x y z
N MET A 1 19.51 30.31 -9.97
CA MET A 1 18.57 29.20 -9.67
C MET A 1 17.32 29.27 -10.55
N LYS A 2 16.35 30.21 -10.37
CA LYS A 2 15.10 30.28 -11.16
C LYS A 2 15.37 30.19 -12.68
N LYS A 3 16.25 31.05 -13.21
CA LYS A 3 16.58 31.07 -14.65
C LYS A 3 17.19 29.76 -15.15
N GLU A 4 18.01 29.10 -14.33
CA GLU A 4 18.65 27.83 -14.70
C GLU A 4 17.62 26.70 -14.81
N PHE A 5 16.64 26.61 -13.88
CA PHE A 5 15.57 25.65 -14.01
C PHE A 5 14.68 25.90 -15.23
N LEU A 6 14.36 27.15 -15.55
CA LEU A 6 13.57 27.52 -16.73
C LEU A 6 14.27 27.14 -18.05
N MET A 7 15.59 27.03 -18.09
CA MET A 7 16.31 26.52 -19.27
C MET A 7 16.02 25.04 -19.59
N PHE A 8 15.44 24.33 -18.63
CA PHE A 8 15.08 22.91 -18.75
C PHE A 8 13.56 22.68 -18.61
N ASP A 9 12.75 23.73 -18.74
CA ASP A 9 11.29 23.68 -18.54
C ASP A 9 10.84 23.16 -17.17
N GLU A 10 11.68 23.38 -16.13
CA GLU A 10 11.45 22.93 -14.77
C GLU A 10 10.67 24.01 -13.97
N TYR A 11 9.44 24.23 -14.35
CA TYR A 11 8.60 25.30 -13.83
C TYR A 11 8.33 25.18 -12.32
N ALA A 12 8.09 23.97 -11.82
CA ALA A 12 7.87 23.75 -10.38
C ALA A 12 9.12 24.13 -9.56
N ALA A 13 10.29 23.65 -9.99
CA ALA A 13 11.56 23.99 -9.34
C ALA A 13 11.90 25.47 -9.49
N ALA A 14 11.62 26.09 -10.63
CA ALA A 14 11.80 27.53 -10.83
C ALA A 14 10.95 28.35 -9.86
N GLY A 15 9.70 27.93 -9.63
CA GLY A 15 8.80 28.58 -8.67
C GLY A 15 9.28 28.52 -7.23
N LEU A 16 9.99 27.47 -6.81
CA LEU A 16 10.62 27.40 -5.49
C LEU A 16 11.60 28.54 -5.20
N TYR A 17 12.18 29.13 -6.24
CA TYR A 17 13.21 30.18 -6.15
C TYR A 17 12.70 31.56 -6.62
N GLU A 18 11.38 31.71 -6.77
CA GLU A 18 10.79 32.99 -7.19
C GLU A 18 10.72 33.99 -6.04
N GLU A 19 10.27 33.52 -4.88
CA GLU A 19 10.17 34.28 -3.63
C GLU A 19 10.91 33.54 -2.50
N PRO A 20 12.24 33.60 -2.46
CA PRO A 20 13.06 32.75 -1.59
C PRO A 20 12.92 33.08 -0.08
N ASP A 21 12.46 34.28 0.25
CA ASP A 21 12.30 34.74 1.64
C ASP A 21 10.99 34.26 2.28
N ARG A 22 10.06 33.69 1.50
CA ARG A 22 8.81 33.12 1.98
C ARG A 22 9.04 31.70 2.52
N SER A 23 8.09 31.19 3.31
CA SER A 23 8.16 29.84 3.84
C SER A 23 8.25 28.76 2.74
N LEU A 24 8.76 27.59 3.08
CA LEU A 24 8.86 26.47 2.13
C LEU A 24 7.47 26.02 1.62
N PHE A 25 6.44 26.10 2.46
CA PHE A 25 5.06 25.80 2.06
C PHE A 25 4.62 26.73 0.91
N TYR A 26 4.76 28.04 1.10
CA TYR A 26 4.41 29.04 0.07
C TYR A 26 5.22 28.82 -1.21
N ARG A 27 6.53 28.62 -1.11
CA ARG A 27 7.43 28.40 -2.25
C ARG A 27 7.04 27.18 -3.06
N LYS A 28 6.70 26.06 -2.39
CA LYS A 28 6.19 24.84 -3.05
C LYS A 28 4.85 25.07 -3.72
N ALA A 29 3.93 25.77 -3.08
CA ALA A 29 2.63 26.13 -3.63
C ALA A 29 2.76 27.01 -4.88
N LEU A 30 3.64 28.00 -4.84
CA LEU A 30 3.97 28.81 -6.02
C LEU A 30 4.60 27.97 -7.14
N GLY A 31 5.47 27.02 -6.77
CA GLY A 31 6.04 26.06 -7.72
C GLY A 31 4.97 25.22 -8.42
N LEU A 32 3.97 24.70 -7.68
CA LEU A 32 2.83 23.99 -8.26
C LEU A 32 2.02 24.88 -9.22
N ARG A 33 1.76 26.14 -8.82
CA ARG A 33 1.09 27.10 -9.70
C ARG A 33 1.85 27.27 -11.00
N ARG A 34 3.16 27.53 -10.95
CA ARG A 34 4.00 27.71 -12.15
C ARG A 34 4.02 26.45 -13.03
N PHE A 35 4.00 25.29 -12.40
CA PHE A 35 3.88 24.03 -13.12
C PHE A 35 2.55 23.96 -13.90
N TYR A 36 1.42 24.15 -13.24
CA TYR A 36 0.10 24.06 -13.88
C TYR A 36 -0.15 25.15 -14.92
N GLU A 37 0.44 26.31 -14.77
CA GLU A 37 0.38 27.39 -15.76
C GLU A 37 1.15 27.05 -17.06
N ASN A 38 2.15 26.16 -17.01
CA ASN A 38 3.09 25.98 -18.11
C ASN A 38 3.30 24.53 -18.55
N CYS A 39 2.93 23.51 -17.76
CA CYS A 39 3.18 22.10 -18.09
C CYS A 39 2.61 21.73 -19.46
N GLU A 40 3.29 20.79 -20.12
CA GLU A 40 2.79 20.23 -21.37
C GLU A 40 1.46 19.47 -21.12
N LEU A 41 0.49 19.67 -22.01
CA LEU A 41 -0.79 18.97 -21.93
C LEU A 41 -0.68 17.59 -22.60
N SER A 42 -1.44 16.60 -22.10
CA SER A 42 -1.51 15.30 -22.76
C SER A 42 -2.21 15.42 -24.11
N VAL A 43 -1.78 14.60 -25.07
CA VAL A 43 -2.41 14.55 -26.39
C VAL A 43 -3.78 13.85 -26.24
N TYR A 44 -4.83 14.49 -26.73
CA TYR A 44 -6.16 13.91 -26.80
C TYR A 44 -6.30 13.04 -28.04
N SER A 45 -6.76 11.79 -27.88
CA SER A 45 -6.94 10.82 -28.96
C SER A 45 -8.37 10.25 -29.01
N GLY A 46 -9.33 10.93 -28.40
CA GLY A 46 -10.73 10.51 -28.38
C GLY A 46 -11.16 9.86 -27.07
N GLU A 47 -10.37 9.97 -26.01
CA GLU A 47 -10.70 9.44 -24.68
C GLU A 47 -11.95 10.10 -24.08
N ALA A 48 -12.70 9.34 -23.27
CA ALA A 48 -13.87 9.87 -22.57
C ALA A 48 -13.52 10.82 -21.42
N LEU A 49 -12.30 10.75 -20.91
CA LEU A 49 -11.79 11.52 -19.78
C LEU A 49 -10.50 12.27 -20.14
N TYR A 50 -10.32 13.44 -19.54
CA TYR A 50 -9.13 14.25 -19.71
C TYR A 50 -8.81 14.97 -18.39
N PRO A 51 -7.53 15.09 -17.97
CA PRO A 51 -6.30 14.64 -18.63
C PRO A 51 -6.24 13.13 -18.87
N SER A 52 -5.37 12.68 -19.79
CA SER A 52 -5.17 11.27 -20.11
C SER A 52 -3.70 10.95 -20.30
N GLY A 53 -3.34 9.64 -20.25
CA GLY A 53 -1.98 9.18 -20.43
C GLY A 53 -1.05 9.51 -19.26
N VAL A 54 0.26 9.43 -19.47
CA VAL A 54 1.28 9.57 -18.44
C VAL A 54 1.61 11.04 -18.21
N ILE A 55 1.17 11.63 -17.11
CA ILE A 55 1.49 13.02 -16.72
C ILE A 55 2.70 13.09 -15.78
N ALA A 56 2.84 12.16 -14.84
CA ALA A 56 3.93 12.17 -13.86
C ALA A 56 5.32 12.20 -14.50
N GLN A 57 5.47 11.62 -15.70
CA GLN A 57 6.73 11.67 -16.47
C GLN A 57 7.06 13.05 -17.04
N LYS A 58 6.09 13.97 -17.10
CA LYS A 58 6.28 15.34 -17.62
C LYS A 58 6.66 16.33 -16.51
N MET A 59 6.44 15.98 -15.25
CA MET A 59 7.02 16.70 -14.13
C MET A 59 8.47 16.26 -13.95
N ARG A 60 9.42 17.04 -14.44
CA ARG A 60 10.85 16.70 -14.40
C ARG A 60 11.46 16.85 -13.02
N VAL A 61 11.02 17.82 -12.23
CA VAL A 61 11.37 17.97 -10.81
C VAL A 61 10.11 18.12 -10.01
N THR A 62 9.73 17.08 -9.29
CA THR A 62 8.68 17.17 -8.27
C THR A 62 9.29 16.85 -6.93
N PRO A 63 9.02 17.66 -5.89
CA PRO A 63 9.16 17.19 -4.52
C PRO A 63 8.20 16.01 -4.38
N ASN A 64 8.73 14.80 -4.29
CA ASN A 64 7.90 13.61 -4.24
C ASN A 64 7.29 13.48 -2.84
N TYR A 65 6.00 13.74 -2.72
CA TYR A 65 5.30 13.63 -1.45
C TYR A 65 5.11 12.19 -0.99
N MET A 66 5.12 11.21 -1.90
CA MET A 66 5.01 9.80 -1.53
C MET A 66 6.27 9.27 -0.86
N GLN A 67 7.44 9.77 -1.24
CA GLN A 67 8.74 9.33 -0.71
C GLN A 67 9.30 10.29 0.36
N GLY A 68 8.45 11.09 0.98
CA GLY A 68 8.85 11.95 2.11
C GLY A 68 9.87 13.01 1.74
N LEU A 69 11.12 12.83 2.14
CA LEU A 69 12.19 13.83 2.02
C LEU A 69 12.98 13.75 0.71
N SER A 70 12.56 12.95 -0.26
CA SER A 70 13.27 12.80 -1.52
C SER A 70 12.91 13.86 -2.56
N VAL A 71 13.83 14.12 -3.49
CA VAL A 71 13.61 14.90 -4.71
C VAL A 71 13.74 13.96 -5.89
N GLN A 72 12.69 13.82 -6.69
CA GLN A 72 12.76 13.07 -7.94
C GLN A 72 12.97 13.99 -9.12
N SER A 73 13.69 13.49 -10.11
CA SER A 73 13.98 14.21 -11.35
C SER A 73 13.90 13.26 -12.54
N ASN A 74 13.04 13.56 -13.48
CA ASN A 74 12.86 12.80 -14.71
C ASN A 74 13.84 13.33 -15.81
N GLY A 75 15.08 12.82 -15.80
CA GLY A 75 16.10 13.12 -16.82
C GLY A 75 16.94 14.38 -16.56
N LEU A 76 16.63 15.21 -15.55
CA LEU A 76 17.48 16.35 -15.19
C LEU A 76 18.79 15.90 -14.52
N ASN A 77 18.78 14.71 -13.89
CA ASN A 77 20.00 14.11 -13.30
C ASN A 77 21.13 13.97 -14.34
N GLU A 78 20.79 13.67 -15.61
CA GLU A 78 21.77 13.52 -16.68
C GLU A 78 22.20 14.87 -17.28
N LYS A 79 21.24 15.81 -17.39
CA LYS A 79 21.46 17.09 -18.07
C LYS A 79 22.04 18.18 -17.18
N ALA A 80 21.65 18.20 -15.91
CA ALA A 80 22.08 19.21 -14.94
C ALA A 80 22.16 18.63 -13.52
N PRO A 81 23.05 17.64 -13.25
CA PRO A 81 23.15 16.97 -11.95
C PRO A 81 23.43 17.92 -10.78
N HIS A 82 24.13 19.05 -11.05
CA HIS A 82 24.40 20.06 -10.03
C HIS A 82 23.14 20.75 -9.48
N LEU A 83 22.08 20.92 -10.30
CA LEU A 83 20.81 21.48 -9.85
C LEU A 83 20.07 20.51 -8.95
N ILE A 84 20.10 19.21 -9.29
CA ILE A 84 19.50 18.17 -8.48
C ILE A 84 20.24 18.01 -7.15
N GLN A 85 21.56 18.03 -7.16
CA GLN A 85 22.36 17.96 -5.93
C GLN A 85 22.01 19.12 -5.01
N LYS A 86 21.88 20.34 -5.52
CA LYS A 86 21.52 21.50 -4.76
C LYS A 86 20.11 21.39 -4.13
N LEU A 87 19.11 20.85 -4.86
CA LEU A 87 17.78 20.57 -4.29
C LEU A 87 17.88 19.53 -3.18
N LYS A 88 18.67 18.48 -3.35
CA LYS A 88 18.88 17.46 -2.33
C LYS A 88 19.56 18.05 -1.08
N ASP A 89 20.58 18.87 -1.25
CA ASP A 89 21.29 19.50 -0.14
C ASP A 89 20.38 20.47 0.65
N GLU A 90 19.44 21.14 -0.04
CA GLU A 90 18.52 22.09 0.58
C GLU A 90 17.31 21.40 1.24
N PHE A 91 16.79 20.31 0.66
CA PHE A 91 15.49 19.73 1.04
C PHE A 91 15.51 18.25 1.49
N CYS A 92 16.64 17.56 1.38
CA CYS A 92 16.75 16.12 1.71
C CYS A 92 17.84 15.89 2.77
N ILE A 93 17.70 16.50 3.94
CA ILE A 93 18.74 16.52 4.99
C ILE A 93 18.61 15.36 5.98
N TYR A 94 17.49 14.67 6.03
CA TYR A 94 17.27 13.61 6.99
C TYR A 94 17.82 12.27 6.51
N HIS A 95 18.52 11.57 7.40
CA HIS A 95 18.97 10.21 7.21
C HIS A 95 18.57 9.36 8.41
N SER A 96 17.96 8.20 8.19
CA SER A 96 17.63 7.26 9.27
C SER A 96 18.89 6.73 9.94
N SER A 97 18.85 6.62 11.26
CA SER A 97 19.90 6.00 12.08
C SER A 97 19.68 4.50 12.29
N VAL A 98 18.52 3.95 11.90
CA VAL A 98 18.25 2.53 12.03
C VAL A 98 19.03 1.76 10.96
N PRO A 99 19.79 0.72 11.31
CA PRO A 99 20.49 -0.10 10.34
C PRO A 99 19.53 -0.67 9.29
N ARG A 100 19.91 -0.53 8.02
CA ARG A 100 19.03 -0.89 6.91
C ARG A 100 18.71 -2.40 6.89
N GLU A 101 19.60 -3.23 7.36
CA GLU A 101 19.42 -4.69 7.46
C GLU A 101 18.31 -5.08 8.45
N HIS A 102 18.10 -4.30 9.52
CA HIS A 102 17.03 -4.53 10.49
C HIS A 102 15.69 -3.95 10.03
N THR A 103 15.69 -3.06 9.02
CA THR A 103 14.48 -2.45 8.48
C THR A 103 14.25 -2.91 7.05
N VAL A 104 13.05 -3.39 6.79
CA VAL A 104 12.58 -3.76 5.46
C VAL A 104 11.46 -2.82 5.06
N ALA A 105 11.39 -2.44 3.78
CA ALA A 105 10.36 -1.55 3.23
C ALA A 105 10.24 -0.16 3.90
N GLY A 106 11.17 0.23 4.75
CA GLY A 106 11.17 1.53 5.42
C GLY A 106 11.67 2.63 4.48
N ASN A 107 10.79 3.36 3.82
CA ASN A 107 11.13 4.50 2.98
C ASN A 107 10.52 5.81 3.49
N MET A 108 9.87 5.78 4.66
CA MET A 108 9.20 6.92 5.28
C MET A 108 8.15 7.57 4.37
N SER A 109 7.45 6.75 3.59
CA SER A 109 6.37 7.18 2.70
C SER A 109 5.11 7.53 3.47
N THR A 110 4.33 8.46 2.93
CA THR A 110 2.97 8.70 3.38
C THR A 110 2.02 8.44 2.25
N HIS A 111 0.95 7.70 2.53
CA HIS A 111 -0.21 7.62 1.66
C HIS A 111 -1.37 8.41 2.24
N SER A 112 -2.15 8.94 1.35
CA SER A 112 -3.41 9.61 1.64
C SER A 112 -4.11 9.80 0.31
N MET A 113 -5.41 9.94 0.32
CA MET A 113 -6.16 10.18 -0.89
C MET A 113 -7.07 11.39 -0.71
N PRO A 114 -7.34 12.15 -1.79
CA PRO A 114 -8.23 13.30 -1.75
C PRO A 114 -9.59 12.96 -1.18
N HIS A 115 -10.24 13.94 -0.56
CA HIS A 115 -11.64 13.83 -0.20
C HIS A 115 -12.53 14.03 -1.44
N TYR A 116 -12.49 13.04 -2.34
CA TYR A 116 -13.20 13.10 -3.63
C TYR A 116 -14.68 13.47 -3.46
N GLU A 117 -15.39 12.82 -2.55
CA GLU A 117 -16.81 13.05 -2.33
C GLU A 117 -17.13 14.51 -1.96
N ARG A 118 -16.30 15.13 -1.12
CA ARG A 118 -16.45 16.54 -0.76
C ARG A 118 -16.21 17.44 -1.97
N ILE A 119 -15.17 17.15 -2.75
CA ILE A 119 -14.85 17.92 -3.95
C ILE A 119 -15.98 17.82 -4.97
N LEU A 120 -16.56 16.63 -5.16
CA LEU A 120 -17.72 16.44 -6.04
C LEU A 120 -18.95 17.22 -5.58
N LYS A 121 -19.18 17.26 -4.27
CA LYS A 121 -20.35 17.90 -3.66
C LYS A 121 -20.24 19.43 -3.61
N GLU A 122 -19.05 19.96 -3.31
CA GLU A 122 -18.84 21.37 -3.01
C GLU A 122 -18.14 22.13 -4.16
N GLY A 123 -17.22 21.45 -4.87
CA GLY A 123 -16.30 22.05 -5.83
C GLY A 123 -15.12 22.77 -5.14
N LEU A 124 -13.96 22.80 -5.77
CA LEU A 124 -12.74 23.37 -5.18
C LEU A 124 -12.82 24.88 -4.92
N LEU A 125 -13.61 25.64 -5.69
CA LEU A 125 -13.77 27.08 -5.45
C LEU A 125 -14.51 27.39 -4.15
N SER A 126 -15.31 26.45 -3.61
CA SER A 126 -15.94 26.62 -2.30
C SER A 126 -14.93 26.66 -1.14
N TYR A 127 -13.69 26.24 -1.38
CA TYR A 127 -12.63 26.24 -0.37
C TYR A 127 -12.00 27.63 -0.18
N VAL A 128 -12.07 28.51 -1.20
CA VAL A 128 -11.45 29.85 -1.17
C VAL A 128 -11.87 30.64 0.07
N PRO A 129 -13.17 30.80 0.42
CA PRO A 129 -13.57 31.56 1.60
C PRO A 129 -13.10 30.94 2.93
N ARG A 130 -12.79 29.64 2.96
CA ARG A 130 -12.21 28.97 4.13
C ARG A 130 -10.71 29.23 4.20
N ILE A 131 -10.00 29.16 3.06
CA ILE A 131 -8.57 29.48 2.93
C ILE A 131 -8.30 30.92 3.37
N GLU A 132 -9.13 31.89 2.96
CA GLU A 132 -9.00 33.30 3.32
C GLU A 132 -9.05 33.57 4.83
N LYS A 133 -9.61 32.66 5.62
CA LYS A 133 -9.67 32.74 7.08
C LYS A 133 -8.42 32.23 7.79
N ILE A 134 -7.50 31.59 7.07
CA ILE A 134 -6.26 31.05 7.65
C ILE A 134 -5.40 32.23 8.13
N ALA A 135 -4.99 32.19 9.40
CA ALA A 135 -4.21 33.24 10.04
C ALA A 135 -2.76 33.32 9.50
N ASP A 136 -2.15 32.16 9.21
CA ASP A 136 -0.82 32.10 8.62
C ASP A 136 -0.87 32.61 7.18
N ALA A 137 -0.19 33.72 6.92
CA ALA A 137 -0.20 34.38 5.62
C ALA A 137 0.45 33.53 4.52
N ASP A 138 1.53 32.83 4.83
CA ASP A 138 2.24 32.00 3.86
C ASP A 138 1.41 30.77 3.48
N MET A 139 0.73 30.15 4.44
CA MET A 139 -0.16 29.04 4.18
C MET A 139 -1.39 29.49 3.39
N ARG A 140 -2.03 30.60 3.80
CA ARG A 140 -3.19 31.16 3.10
C ARG A 140 -2.87 31.49 1.64
N ASP A 141 -1.84 32.33 1.42
CA ASP A 141 -1.45 32.78 0.08
C ASP A 141 -0.96 31.59 -0.78
N GLY A 142 -0.24 30.63 -0.16
CA GLY A 142 0.18 29.42 -0.80
C GLY A 142 -1.00 28.56 -1.31
N LEU A 143 -2.01 28.32 -0.49
CA LEU A 143 -3.20 27.57 -0.92
C LEU A 143 -3.97 28.30 -2.02
N LEU A 144 -4.06 29.63 -1.98
CA LEU A 144 -4.62 30.41 -3.08
C LEU A 144 -3.82 30.26 -4.37
N HIS A 145 -2.48 30.17 -4.29
CA HIS A 145 -1.66 29.85 -5.46
C HIS A 145 -1.96 28.46 -6.03
N VAL A 146 -2.17 27.44 -5.19
CA VAL A 146 -2.57 26.11 -5.66
C VAL A 146 -3.89 26.16 -6.40
N VAL A 147 -4.92 26.82 -5.83
CA VAL A 147 -6.23 26.97 -6.47
C VAL A 147 -6.12 27.70 -7.81
N CYS A 148 -5.42 28.84 -7.87
CA CYS A 148 -5.19 29.58 -9.12
C CYS A 148 -4.44 28.72 -10.17
N GLY A 149 -3.47 27.89 -9.73
CA GLY A 149 -2.79 26.96 -10.63
C GLY A 149 -3.73 25.93 -11.23
N ILE A 150 -4.62 25.35 -10.41
CA ILE A 150 -5.63 24.38 -10.87
C ILE A 150 -6.59 25.03 -11.87
N GLU A 151 -7.10 26.25 -11.60
CA GLU A 151 -7.97 26.99 -12.51
C GLU A 151 -7.28 27.23 -13.86
N SER A 152 -6.02 27.68 -13.84
CA SER A 152 -5.22 27.88 -15.04
C SER A 152 -5.06 26.57 -15.84
N TYR A 153 -4.77 25.47 -15.16
CA TYR A 153 -4.60 24.17 -15.81
C TYR A 153 -5.89 23.69 -16.48
N ILE A 154 -7.04 23.81 -15.80
CA ILE A 154 -8.36 23.48 -16.34
C ILE A 154 -8.65 24.33 -17.58
N THR A 155 -8.42 25.65 -17.49
CA THR A 155 -8.64 26.58 -18.61
C THR A 155 -7.82 26.16 -19.83
N ARG A 156 -6.55 25.87 -19.66
CA ARG A 156 -5.64 25.40 -20.73
C ARG A 156 -6.11 24.07 -21.32
N CYS A 157 -6.55 23.11 -20.47
CA CYS A 157 -7.12 21.84 -20.92
C CYS A 157 -8.37 22.06 -21.80
N VAL A 158 -9.29 22.92 -21.36
CA VAL A 158 -10.51 23.24 -22.09
C VAL A 158 -10.23 23.93 -23.44
N GLU A 159 -9.29 24.88 -23.46
CA GLU A 159 -8.87 25.57 -24.70
C GLU A 159 -8.23 24.60 -25.69
N TYR A 160 -7.35 23.72 -25.19
CA TYR A 160 -6.74 22.68 -26.01
C TYR A 160 -7.79 21.73 -26.60
N LEU A 161 -8.71 21.21 -25.80
CA LEU A 161 -9.76 20.30 -26.25
C LEU A 161 -10.69 20.95 -27.30
N LYS A 162 -10.98 22.25 -27.15
CA LYS A 162 -11.71 23.02 -28.18
C LYS A 162 -10.90 23.11 -29.47
N SER A 163 -9.59 23.35 -29.39
CA SER A 163 -8.72 23.51 -30.57
C SER A 163 -8.61 22.23 -31.41
N VAL A 164 -8.71 21.05 -30.75
CA VAL A 164 -8.68 19.74 -31.43
C VAL A 164 -10.09 19.17 -31.70
N SER A 165 -11.13 19.96 -31.50
CA SER A 165 -12.55 19.57 -31.71
C SER A 165 -12.96 18.31 -30.93
N ALA A 166 -12.52 18.21 -29.67
CA ALA A 166 -12.85 17.11 -28.78
C ALA A 166 -14.38 17.06 -28.48
N ASP A 167 -14.81 15.97 -27.83
CA ASP A 167 -16.20 15.76 -27.44
C ASP A 167 -16.73 16.95 -26.62
N GLN A 168 -17.86 17.53 -27.08
CA GLN A 168 -18.49 18.67 -26.43
C GLN A 168 -18.99 18.35 -25.01
N LYS A 169 -19.34 17.09 -24.73
CA LYS A 169 -19.74 16.64 -23.40
C LYS A 169 -18.57 16.71 -22.43
N LEU A 170 -17.36 16.28 -22.86
CA LEU A 170 -16.15 16.36 -22.08
C LEU A 170 -15.74 17.82 -21.82
N ILE A 171 -15.77 18.68 -22.86
CA ILE A 171 -15.48 20.11 -22.74
C ILE A 171 -16.43 20.77 -21.74
N ALA A 172 -17.76 20.52 -21.86
CA ALA A 172 -18.75 21.07 -20.95
C ALA A 172 -18.58 20.59 -19.50
N ALA A 173 -18.21 19.32 -19.31
CA ALA A 173 -17.89 18.78 -17.98
C ALA A 173 -16.68 19.49 -17.36
N LEU A 174 -15.55 19.60 -18.09
CA LEU A 174 -14.33 20.25 -17.59
C LEU A 174 -14.47 21.75 -17.36
N GLN A 175 -15.37 22.43 -18.06
CA GLN A 175 -15.71 23.85 -17.78
C GLN A 175 -16.38 24.02 -16.40
N ARG A 176 -16.87 22.93 -15.81
CA ARG A 176 -17.55 22.93 -14.52
C ARG A 176 -16.73 22.27 -13.43
N VAL A 177 -16.33 21.03 -13.62
CA VAL A 177 -15.70 20.21 -12.57
C VAL A 177 -14.18 20.09 -12.76
N PRO A 178 -13.40 20.00 -11.67
CA PRO A 178 -13.76 19.94 -10.25
C PRO A 178 -13.95 21.29 -9.54
N LEU A 179 -13.97 22.41 -10.26
CA LEU A 179 -14.11 23.75 -9.65
C LEU A 179 -15.47 23.97 -8.99
N TYR A 180 -16.53 23.47 -9.59
CA TYR A 180 -17.90 23.54 -9.11
C TYR A 180 -18.49 22.15 -8.87
N PRO A 181 -19.60 22.04 -8.08
CA PRO A 181 -20.25 20.76 -7.80
C PRO A 181 -20.61 19.97 -9.06
N ALA A 182 -20.39 18.64 -9.02
CA ALA A 182 -20.86 17.73 -10.06
C ALA A 182 -22.39 17.59 -10.02
N ARG A 183 -23.02 17.32 -11.18
CA ARG A 183 -24.48 17.18 -11.32
C ARG A 183 -24.89 15.80 -11.85
N THR A 184 -23.97 15.12 -12.52
CA THR A 184 -24.20 13.81 -13.16
C THR A 184 -23.05 12.86 -12.86
N ALA A 185 -23.27 11.55 -13.02
CA ALA A 185 -22.21 10.56 -12.84
C ALA A 185 -21.04 10.80 -13.81
N TYR A 186 -21.30 11.26 -15.02
CA TYR A 186 -20.23 11.61 -15.97
C TYR A 186 -19.37 12.77 -15.46
N GLU A 187 -20.01 13.88 -15.02
CA GLU A 187 -19.27 15.01 -14.41
C GLU A 187 -18.48 14.55 -13.17
N ALA A 188 -19.08 13.68 -12.35
CA ALA A 188 -18.40 13.13 -11.18
C ALA A 188 -17.15 12.32 -11.56
N ILE A 189 -17.21 11.45 -12.58
CA ILE A 189 -16.07 10.67 -13.05
C ILE A 189 -15.00 11.56 -13.71
N VAL A 190 -15.41 12.59 -14.47
CA VAL A 190 -14.47 13.58 -15.03
C VAL A 190 -13.74 14.33 -13.92
N ALA A 191 -14.47 14.77 -12.88
CA ALA A 191 -13.86 15.41 -11.71
C ALA A 191 -12.90 14.46 -10.96
N TRP A 192 -13.32 13.21 -10.77
CA TRP A 192 -12.50 12.18 -10.12
C TRP A 192 -11.19 11.96 -10.85
N ASN A 193 -11.26 11.77 -12.17
CA ASN A 193 -10.08 11.66 -13.02
C ASN A 193 -9.16 12.88 -12.89
N PHE A 194 -9.73 14.09 -12.96
CA PHE A 194 -8.94 15.31 -12.87
C PHE A 194 -8.23 15.45 -11.52
N VAL A 195 -8.96 15.22 -10.42
CA VAL A 195 -8.41 15.28 -9.05
C VAL A 195 -7.39 14.18 -8.82
N MET A 196 -7.60 12.98 -9.35
CA MET A 196 -6.60 11.91 -9.34
C MET A 196 -5.26 12.38 -9.94
N TYR A 197 -5.31 13.06 -11.08
CA TYR A 197 -4.10 13.63 -11.69
C TYR A 197 -3.47 14.75 -10.86
N LEU A 198 -4.26 15.59 -10.18
CA LEU A 198 -3.72 16.59 -9.25
C LEU A 198 -3.01 15.93 -8.06
N ASP A 199 -3.50 14.79 -7.60
CA ASP A 199 -2.94 13.99 -6.52
C ASP A 199 -1.88 12.98 -7.00
N ASN A 200 -1.35 13.14 -8.20
CA ASN A 200 -0.32 12.30 -8.80
C ASN A 200 -0.73 10.82 -9.00
N CYS A 201 -2.01 10.58 -9.26
CA CYS A 201 -2.57 9.27 -9.58
C CYS A 201 -2.32 8.18 -8.52
N ASP A 202 -2.38 8.53 -7.22
CA ASP A 202 -2.11 7.60 -6.14
C ASP A 202 -3.24 6.55 -5.99
N ASN A 203 -4.40 6.95 -5.45
CA ASN A 203 -5.53 6.04 -5.18
C ASN A 203 -6.87 6.65 -5.59
N LEU A 204 -7.85 5.78 -5.89
CA LEU A 204 -9.21 6.19 -6.20
C LEU A 204 -10.14 6.25 -4.97
N GLY A 205 -9.71 5.76 -3.80
CA GLY A 205 -10.52 5.77 -2.57
C GLY A 205 -11.82 4.97 -2.71
N CYS A 206 -12.88 5.41 -2.02
CA CYS A 206 -14.19 4.75 -2.00
C CYS A 206 -15.03 5.12 -3.23
N LEU A 207 -14.62 4.66 -4.42
CA LEU A 207 -15.15 5.12 -5.70
C LEU A 207 -16.67 4.95 -5.84
N ALA A 208 -17.19 3.72 -5.58
CA ALA A 208 -18.62 3.45 -5.75
C ALA A 208 -19.46 4.31 -4.79
N LYS A 209 -19.04 4.44 -3.52
CA LYS A 209 -19.72 5.29 -2.53
C LYS A 209 -19.77 6.76 -2.97
N GLY A 210 -18.67 7.29 -3.46
CA GLY A 210 -18.60 8.68 -3.90
C GLY A 210 -19.37 8.96 -5.18
N LEU A 211 -19.56 7.98 -6.06
CA LEU A 211 -20.36 8.12 -7.27
C LEU A 211 -21.87 7.92 -7.02
N LEU A 212 -22.25 7.24 -5.93
CA LEU A 212 -23.63 6.89 -5.62
C LEU A 212 -24.63 8.08 -5.69
N PRO A 213 -24.33 9.29 -5.17
CA PRO A 213 -25.25 10.42 -5.24
C PRO A 213 -25.59 10.89 -6.67
N TYR A 214 -24.76 10.54 -7.64
CA TYR A 214 -24.85 10.98 -9.05
C TYR A 214 -25.36 9.87 -9.96
N TYR A 215 -25.34 8.62 -9.51
CA TYR A 215 -25.74 7.44 -10.28
C TYR A 215 -27.27 7.33 -10.38
N LYS A 216 -27.78 7.11 -11.60
CA LYS A 216 -29.21 6.98 -11.90
C LYS A 216 -29.54 5.72 -12.70
N GLY A 217 -28.66 4.70 -12.63
CA GLY A 217 -28.84 3.43 -13.33
C GLY A 217 -28.23 3.37 -14.74
N GLU A 218 -27.43 4.39 -15.13
CA GLU A 218 -26.74 4.38 -16.42
C GLU A 218 -25.51 3.43 -16.43
N ASN A 219 -25.10 3.02 -17.64
CA ASN A 219 -23.88 2.24 -17.83
C ASN A 219 -22.65 3.15 -17.71
N LEU A 220 -21.87 2.97 -16.63
CA LEU A 220 -20.64 3.71 -16.36
C LEU A 220 -19.37 2.97 -16.84
N ILE A 221 -19.47 1.68 -17.22
CA ILE A 221 -18.31 0.83 -17.53
C ILE A 221 -17.32 1.52 -18.49
N PRO A 222 -17.73 2.11 -19.64
CA PRO A 222 -16.74 2.71 -20.55
C PRO A 222 -15.95 3.88 -19.95
N TRP A 223 -16.54 4.62 -19.01
CA TRP A 223 -15.85 5.73 -18.34
C TRP A 223 -14.96 5.25 -17.20
N LEU A 224 -15.40 4.19 -16.48
CA LEU A 224 -14.60 3.54 -15.44
C LEU A 224 -13.37 2.85 -16.06
N GLU A 225 -13.54 2.18 -17.19
CA GLU A 225 -12.40 1.58 -17.92
C GLU A 225 -11.36 2.64 -18.29
N ASN A 226 -11.78 3.79 -18.81
CA ASN A 226 -10.85 4.88 -19.14
C ASN A 226 -10.17 5.46 -17.87
N LEU A 227 -10.90 5.59 -16.76
CA LEU A 227 -10.34 6.01 -15.47
C LEU A 227 -9.27 5.02 -14.98
N TYR A 228 -9.53 3.71 -15.08
CA TYR A 228 -8.61 2.65 -14.67
C TYR A 228 -7.37 2.59 -15.57
N ASP A 229 -7.56 2.76 -16.88
CA ASP A 229 -6.44 2.86 -17.82
C ASP A 229 -5.53 4.07 -17.52
N ASN A 230 -6.12 5.20 -17.13
CA ASN A 230 -5.35 6.38 -16.71
C ASN A 230 -4.59 6.13 -15.40
N LEU A 231 -5.21 5.47 -14.42
CA LEU A 231 -4.56 5.08 -13.18
C LEU A 231 -3.39 4.12 -13.46
N ASP A 232 -3.61 3.09 -14.29
CA ASP A 232 -2.60 2.07 -14.61
C ASP A 232 -1.40 2.66 -15.35
N LYS A 233 -1.62 3.53 -16.33
CA LYS A 233 -0.54 4.23 -17.06
C LYS A 233 0.36 5.07 -16.15
N ASN A 234 -0.15 5.53 -15.02
CA ASN A 234 0.59 6.31 -14.03
C ASN A 234 1.08 5.48 -12.84
N ASN A 235 0.99 4.15 -12.89
CA ASN A 235 1.34 3.23 -11.81
C ASN A 235 0.63 3.53 -10.50
N GLY A 236 -0.61 4.05 -10.58
CA GLY A 236 -1.44 4.24 -9.40
C GLY A 236 -1.83 2.91 -8.75
N TYR A 237 -2.48 2.97 -7.60
CA TYR A 237 -2.61 1.80 -6.76
C TYR A 237 -4.04 1.27 -6.68
N SER A 238 -4.81 1.67 -5.69
CA SER A 238 -6.00 0.94 -5.26
C SER A 238 -7.29 1.74 -5.33
N MET A 239 -8.38 1.03 -5.15
CA MET A 239 -9.69 1.56 -4.79
C MET A 239 -10.41 0.59 -3.88
N SER A 240 -11.35 1.09 -3.08
CA SER A 240 -12.19 0.28 -2.20
C SER A 240 -13.63 0.25 -2.68
N LEU A 241 -14.24 -0.91 -2.56
CA LEU A 241 -15.64 -1.15 -2.92
C LEU A 241 -16.37 -1.81 -1.76
N GLY A 242 -17.57 -1.34 -1.45
CA GLY A 242 -18.51 -1.96 -0.54
C GLY A 242 -19.76 -2.46 -1.27
N SER A 243 -20.78 -2.83 -0.52
CA SER A 243 -22.07 -3.31 -1.03
C SER A 243 -23.19 -2.29 -0.90
N GLU A 244 -22.92 -1.02 -0.63
CA GLU A 244 -23.91 0.04 -0.44
C GLU A 244 -24.77 0.27 -1.68
N CYS A 245 -24.21 0.08 -2.88
CA CYS A 245 -24.92 0.08 -4.15
C CYS A 245 -24.44 -1.11 -4.99
N PRO A 246 -25.09 -2.27 -4.90
CA PRO A 246 -24.65 -3.49 -5.57
C PRO A 246 -24.48 -3.33 -7.09
N GLU A 247 -25.39 -2.63 -7.75
CA GLU A 247 -25.34 -2.41 -9.20
C GLU A 247 -24.10 -1.60 -9.61
N LEU A 248 -23.75 -0.56 -8.87
CA LEU A 248 -22.57 0.25 -9.13
C LEU A 248 -21.28 -0.52 -8.80
N THR A 249 -21.28 -1.26 -7.71
CA THR A 249 -20.16 -2.14 -7.35
C THR A 249 -19.91 -3.20 -8.41
N VAL A 250 -20.97 -3.80 -8.97
CA VAL A 250 -20.86 -4.73 -10.09
C VAL A 250 -20.23 -4.07 -11.31
N GLN A 251 -20.66 -2.87 -11.69
CA GLN A 251 -20.05 -2.15 -12.82
C GLN A 251 -18.56 -1.83 -12.57
N CYS A 252 -18.19 -1.43 -11.36
CA CYS A 252 -16.79 -1.20 -11.00
C CYS A 252 -15.93 -2.48 -11.12
N LEU A 253 -16.46 -3.63 -10.67
CA LEU A 253 -15.79 -4.92 -10.79
C LEU A 253 -15.68 -5.36 -12.27
N GLU A 254 -16.75 -5.19 -13.05
CA GLU A 254 -16.75 -5.54 -14.47
C GLU A 254 -15.76 -4.72 -15.28
N ALA A 255 -15.66 -3.43 -15.03
CA ALA A 255 -14.70 -2.54 -15.66
C ALA A 255 -13.23 -2.93 -15.36
N ALA A 256 -12.97 -3.64 -14.25
CA ALA A 256 -11.65 -4.07 -13.85
C ALA A 256 -11.21 -5.44 -14.40
N ARG A 257 -12.08 -6.17 -15.09
CA ARG A 257 -11.77 -7.51 -15.63
C ARG A 257 -10.54 -7.49 -16.53
N GLY A 258 -9.58 -8.37 -16.23
CA GLY A 258 -8.33 -8.49 -16.99
C GLY A 258 -7.37 -7.31 -16.87
N ARG A 259 -7.62 -6.36 -15.96
CA ARG A 259 -6.74 -5.20 -15.72
C ARG A 259 -5.86 -5.41 -14.49
N ARG A 260 -4.65 -4.89 -14.54
CA ARG A 260 -3.71 -4.87 -13.42
C ARG A 260 -4.13 -3.86 -12.34
N ARG A 261 -4.72 -2.74 -12.76
CA ARG A 261 -5.14 -1.62 -11.92
C ARG A 261 -6.59 -1.21 -12.19
N PRO A 262 -7.27 -0.64 -11.18
CA PRO A 262 -6.86 -0.50 -9.78
C PRO A 262 -6.76 -1.85 -9.06
N MET A 263 -5.99 -1.92 -7.98
CA MET A 263 -6.11 -3.00 -7.02
C MET A 263 -7.41 -2.78 -6.24
N ILE A 264 -8.33 -3.74 -6.34
CA ILE A 264 -9.65 -3.61 -5.72
C ILE A 264 -9.63 -4.27 -4.35
N GLU A 265 -10.05 -3.52 -3.36
CA GLU A 265 -10.33 -3.97 -2.00
C GLU A 265 -11.85 -4.09 -1.87
N LEU A 266 -12.34 -5.30 -1.92
CA LEU A 266 -13.77 -5.58 -1.80
C LEU A 266 -14.12 -5.95 -0.36
N PHE A 267 -14.88 -5.10 0.30
CA PHE A 267 -15.42 -5.36 1.63
C PHE A 267 -16.61 -6.30 1.52
N VAL A 268 -16.52 -7.44 2.21
CA VAL A 268 -17.53 -8.49 2.17
C VAL A 268 -17.95 -8.93 3.56
N ASP A 269 -19.22 -9.31 3.65
CA ASP A 269 -19.83 -9.91 4.83
C ASP A 269 -20.85 -10.99 4.40
N GLU A 270 -21.58 -11.56 5.36
CA GLU A 270 -22.63 -12.56 5.08
C GLU A 270 -23.84 -11.98 4.32
N ASN A 271 -24.04 -10.65 4.35
CA ASN A 271 -25.13 -9.95 3.69
C ASN A 271 -24.76 -9.45 2.29
N THR A 272 -23.51 -9.60 1.88
CA THR A 272 -23.05 -9.18 0.55
C THR A 272 -23.90 -9.83 -0.54
N PRO A 273 -24.54 -9.03 -1.44
CA PRO A 273 -25.46 -9.53 -2.45
C PRO A 273 -24.81 -10.52 -3.42
N GLU A 274 -25.60 -11.52 -3.85
CA GLU A 274 -25.12 -12.57 -4.76
C GLU A 274 -24.56 -12.01 -6.09
N ALA A 275 -25.17 -10.94 -6.62
CA ALA A 275 -24.66 -10.29 -7.83
C ALA A 275 -23.23 -9.74 -7.66
N VAL A 276 -22.91 -9.21 -6.48
CA VAL A 276 -21.56 -8.71 -6.14
C VAL A 276 -20.59 -9.90 -6.08
N TRP A 277 -20.97 -11.01 -5.43
CA TRP A 277 -20.15 -12.22 -5.38
C TRP A 277 -19.86 -12.78 -6.79
N GLN A 278 -20.88 -12.87 -7.62
CA GLN A 278 -20.72 -13.36 -9.01
C GLN A 278 -19.77 -12.45 -9.81
N ALA A 279 -19.93 -11.12 -9.70
CA ALA A 279 -19.05 -10.18 -10.38
C ALA A 279 -17.60 -10.28 -9.83
N ALA A 280 -17.43 -10.36 -8.51
CA ALA A 280 -16.12 -10.46 -7.87
C ALA A 280 -15.36 -11.73 -8.29
N LEU A 281 -16.01 -12.89 -8.23
CA LEU A 281 -15.40 -14.16 -8.63
C LEU A 281 -15.13 -14.22 -10.14
N ALA A 282 -16.00 -13.64 -10.97
CA ALA A 282 -15.77 -13.54 -12.40
C ALA A 282 -14.57 -12.62 -12.72
N THR A 283 -14.44 -11.49 -12.01
CA THR A 283 -13.29 -10.58 -12.15
C THR A 283 -12.00 -11.24 -11.70
N MET A 284 -12.01 -11.95 -10.58
CA MET A 284 -10.86 -12.73 -10.11
C MET A 284 -10.41 -13.77 -11.15
N LYS A 285 -11.36 -14.52 -11.70
CA LYS A 285 -11.10 -15.57 -12.72
C LYS A 285 -10.68 -15.01 -14.07
N SER A 286 -10.87 -13.72 -14.34
CA SER A 286 -10.41 -13.07 -15.57
C SER A 286 -8.88 -12.87 -15.62
N GLY A 287 -8.14 -13.27 -14.56
CA GLY A 287 -6.69 -13.28 -14.53
C GLY A 287 -6.02 -12.02 -13.94
N GLY A 288 -6.81 -11.03 -13.47
CA GLY A 288 -6.25 -9.81 -12.89
C GLY A 288 -5.77 -9.93 -11.42
N GLY A 289 -6.06 -11.08 -10.76
CA GLY A 289 -5.82 -11.25 -9.33
C GLY A 289 -6.67 -10.30 -8.45
N GLN A 290 -7.78 -9.81 -8.98
CA GLN A 290 -8.69 -8.84 -8.35
C GLN A 290 -10.07 -9.49 -8.14
N PRO A 291 -10.82 -9.09 -7.11
CA PRO A 291 -10.45 -8.25 -5.97
C PRO A 291 -9.70 -9.02 -4.87
N ALA A 292 -9.09 -8.27 -3.95
CA ALA A 292 -8.78 -8.77 -2.60
C ALA A 292 -10.02 -8.63 -1.73
N PHE A 293 -10.28 -9.63 -0.88
CA PHE A 293 -11.46 -9.67 -0.01
C PHE A 293 -11.09 -9.18 1.39
N TYR A 294 -11.92 -8.32 1.96
CA TYR A 294 -11.72 -7.69 3.26
C TYR A 294 -12.92 -7.92 4.18
N ASN A 295 -12.62 -8.19 5.44
CA ASN A 295 -13.60 -8.32 6.51
C ASN A 295 -13.92 -6.94 7.11
N THR A 296 -15.08 -6.41 6.78
CA THR A 296 -15.51 -5.08 7.22
C THR A 296 -15.57 -5.00 8.76
N ASP A 297 -16.21 -5.96 9.40
CA ASP A 297 -16.49 -5.90 10.83
C ASP A 297 -15.22 -5.95 11.68
N GLU A 298 -14.30 -6.86 11.36
CA GLU A 298 -13.04 -7.00 12.10
C GLU A 298 -12.14 -5.77 11.94
N LEU A 299 -12.05 -5.19 10.73
CA LEU A 299 -11.23 -4.00 10.49
C LEU A 299 -11.80 -2.75 11.14
N LEU A 300 -13.06 -2.42 10.89
CA LEU A 300 -13.67 -1.20 11.42
C LEU A 300 -13.81 -1.28 12.93
N GLY A 301 -14.26 -2.42 13.45
CA GLY A 301 -14.36 -2.66 14.90
C GLY A 301 -12.99 -2.62 15.58
N GLY A 302 -11.97 -3.17 14.95
CA GLY A 302 -10.58 -3.12 15.40
C GLY A 302 -10.02 -1.70 15.45
N LEU A 303 -10.18 -0.93 14.39
CA LEU A 303 -9.73 0.47 14.33
C LEU A 303 -10.46 1.33 15.37
N LYS A 304 -11.78 1.16 15.52
CA LYS A 304 -12.55 1.89 16.55
C LYS A 304 -12.08 1.57 17.95
N LYS A 305 -11.77 0.30 18.23
CA LYS A 305 -11.23 -0.12 19.52
C LYS A 305 -9.82 0.46 19.75
N ARG A 306 -8.98 0.46 18.72
CA ARG A 306 -7.59 0.95 18.79
C ARG A 306 -7.55 2.47 18.94
N PHE A 307 -8.40 3.19 18.19
CA PHE A 307 -8.51 4.64 18.17
C PHE A 307 -9.93 5.09 18.44
N PRO A 308 -10.37 5.14 19.73
CA PRO A 308 -11.76 5.44 20.10
C PRO A 308 -12.26 6.81 19.63
N ASN A 309 -11.34 7.73 19.36
CA ASN A 309 -11.66 9.08 18.90
C ASN A 309 -12.11 9.16 17.44
N ILE A 310 -11.95 8.09 16.64
CA ILE A 310 -12.47 8.05 15.28
C ILE A 310 -14.00 8.07 15.35
N HIS A 311 -14.64 8.99 14.64
CA HIS A 311 -16.09 9.06 14.54
C HIS A 311 -16.62 7.90 13.67
N ASP A 312 -17.79 7.36 14.03
CA ASP A 312 -18.38 6.21 13.32
C ASP A 312 -18.68 6.56 11.85
N GLU A 313 -19.13 7.77 11.57
CA GLU A 313 -19.35 8.29 10.20
C GLU A 313 -18.06 8.33 9.36
N ASP A 314 -16.92 8.55 10.01
CA ASP A 314 -15.63 8.61 9.34
C ASP A 314 -15.08 7.20 9.05
N LEU A 315 -15.42 6.20 9.88
CA LEU A 315 -15.08 4.79 9.61
C LEU A 315 -15.72 4.27 8.32
N GLU A 316 -16.87 4.79 7.93
CA GLU A 316 -17.50 4.46 6.65
C GLU A 316 -16.66 4.86 5.42
N ARG A 317 -15.61 5.67 5.61
CA ARG A 317 -14.63 6.06 4.58
C ARG A 317 -13.38 5.20 4.60
N PHE A 318 -13.45 4.07 5.31
CA PHE A 318 -12.33 3.13 5.34
C PHE A 318 -12.00 2.65 3.93
N CYS A 319 -10.73 2.67 3.61
CA CYS A 319 -10.18 2.16 2.36
C CYS A 319 -8.74 1.70 2.60
N GLY A 320 -8.26 0.85 1.74
CA GLY A 320 -6.84 0.57 1.68
C GLY A 320 -6.13 1.63 0.86
N GLY A 321 -4.89 1.86 1.18
CA GLY A 321 -4.02 2.75 0.43
C GLY A 321 -2.75 2.05 -0.01
N GLY A 322 -2.13 2.53 -1.07
CA GLY A 322 -0.95 1.88 -1.59
C GLY A 322 -1.22 0.44 -1.98
N CYS A 323 -0.73 -0.50 -1.21
CA CYS A 323 -0.97 -1.92 -1.44
C CYS A 323 -2.25 -2.43 -0.75
N THR A 324 -2.39 -2.15 0.55
CA THR A 324 -3.49 -2.67 1.39
C THR A 324 -3.65 -1.90 2.70
N GLU A 325 -2.86 -0.88 2.95
CA GLU A 325 -2.73 -0.21 4.23
C GLU A 325 -4.02 0.51 4.65
N SER A 326 -4.42 0.31 5.90
CA SER A 326 -5.65 0.90 6.46
C SER A 326 -5.62 2.43 6.44
N MET A 327 -6.61 3.06 5.81
CA MET A 327 -6.76 4.51 5.69
C MET A 327 -8.23 4.94 5.83
N LEU A 328 -8.44 6.24 5.99
CA LEU A 328 -9.76 6.87 5.88
C LEU A 328 -9.70 7.91 4.74
N ALA A 329 -10.43 7.63 3.66
CA ALA A 329 -10.40 8.44 2.43
C ALA A 329 -10.73 9.91 2.68
N GLY A 330 -9.82 10.79 2.30
CA GLY A 330 -9.96 12.24 2.48
C GLY A 330 -9.72 12.76 3.90
N LEU A 331 -9.45 11.88 4.88
CA LEU A 331 -9.42 12.24 6.29
C LEU A 331 -8.07 11.93 6.98
N SER A 332 -7.28 11.02 6.43
CA SER A 332 -6.10 10.51 7.14
C SER A 332 -4.77 10.81 6.47
N ASN A 333 -3.74 10.99 7.29
CA ASN A 333 -2.32 10.98 6.93
C ASN A 333 -1.69 9.72 7.48
N VAL A 334 -1.43 8.73 6.63
CA VAL A 334 -0.92 7.43 7.04
C VAL A 334 0.53 7.27 6.61
N GLY A 335 1.39 7.00 7.59
CA GLY A 335 2.76 6.54 7.35
C GLY A 335 2.74 5.08 6.88
N SER A 336 2.40 4.91 5.60
CA SER A 336 2.41 3.62 4.96
C SER A 336 3.83 3.14 4.79
N LEU A 337 4.12 1.92 5.20
CA LEU A 337 5.49 1.38 5.14
C LEU A 337 6.54 2.35 5.73
N ASP A 338 6.18 3.14 6.75
CA ASP A 338 7.14 4.03 7.41
C ASP A 338 8.36 3.25 7.89
N ALA A 339 8.16 2.01 8.35
CA ALA A 339 9.23 1.05 8.57
C ALA A 339 8.72 -0.40 8.49
N GLY A 340 9.67 -1.32 8.25
CA GLY A 340 9.46 -2.74 8.43
C GLY A 340 10.55 -3.33 9.32
N VAL A 341 10.20 -4.26 10.18
CA VAL A 341 11.14 -4.95 11.09
C VAL A 341 11.46 -6.34 10.52
N ASN A 342 12.72 -6.62 10.31
CA ASN A 342 13.22 -7.93 9.87
C ASN A 342 13.33 -8.89 11.04
N LEU A 343 12.21 -9.52 11.41
CA LEU A 343 12.12 -10.42 12.56
C LEU A 343 13.10 -11.61 12.47
N LEU A 344 13.31 -12.12 11.26
CA LEU A 344 14.14 -13.31 11.07
C LEU A 344 15.63 -13.01 11.20
N LEU A 345 16.09 -11.81 10.82
CA LEU A 345 17.47 -11.38 11.06
C LEU A 345 17.75 -11.24 12.55
N ILE A 346 16.82 -10.66 13.31
CA ILE A 346 16.94 -10.55 14.77
C ILE A 346 17.00 -11.95 15.39
N LEU A 347 16.22 -12.91 14.89
CA LEU A 347 16.27 -14.30 15.35
C LEU A 347 17.61 -14.97 15.01
N GLU A 348 18.17 -14.74 13.82
CA GLU A 348 19.49 -15.24 13.45
C GLU A 348 20.57 -14.73 14.42
N ASP A 349 20.56 -13.43 14.73
CA ASP A 349 21.47 -12.84 15.70
C ASP A 349 21.32 -13.47 17.09
N ALA A 350 20.09 -13.68 17.55
CA ALA A 350 19.78 -14.35 18.81
C ALA A 350 20.27 -15.82 18.80
N ILE A 351 20.08 -16.56 17.71
CA ILE A 351 20.59 -17.94 17.58
C ILE A 351 22.09 -17.97 17.73
N HIS A 352 22.80 -17.09 17.04
CA HIS A 352 24.28 -17.09 17.07
C HIS A 352 24.86 -16.60 18.39
N SER A 353 24.17 -15.71 19.10
CA SER A 353 24.69 -15.09 20.32
C SER A 353 24.19 -15.72 21.62
N ARG A 354 23.02 -16.37 21.62
CA ARG A 354 22.30 -16.76 22.84
C ARG A 354 21.90 -18.23 22.91
N LEU A 355 21.61 -18.92 21.79
CA LEU A 355 21.05 -20.27 21.81
C LEU A 355 21.91 -21.26 22.62
N CYS A 356 23.24 -21.24 22.42
CA CYS A 356 24.16 -22.13 23.12
C CYS A 356 24.29 -21.87 24.65
N SER A 357 23.89 -20.68 25.10
CA SER A 357 23.94 -20.30 26.51
C SER A 357 22.59 -20.41 27.22
N SER A 358 21.50 -20.62 26.50
CA SER A 358 20.16 -20.74 27.07
C SER A 358 19.96 -22.10 27.72
N THR A 359 19.42 -22.10 28.94
CA THR A 359 19.19 -23.32 29.74
C THR A 359 17.94 -24.09 29.28
N ASP A 360 16.97 -23.38 28.76
CA ASP A 360 15.71 -23.92 28.21
C ASP A 360 15.16 -23.06 27.06
N PHE A 361 14.08 -23.54 26.43
CA PHE A 361 13.48 -22.86 25.31
C PHE A 361 12.87 -21.50 25.69
N GLU A 362 12.26 -21.39 26.86
CA GLU A 362 11.57 -20.16 27.28
C GLU A 362 12.56 -19.02 27.53
N GLU A 363 13.73 -19.31 28.12
CA GLU A 363 14.80 -18.33 28.28
C GLU A 363 15.31 -17.82 26.93
N PHE A 364 15.52 -18.71 25.95
CA PHE A 364 15.90 -18.32 24.58
C PHE A 364 14.81 -17.46 23.93
N TYR A 365 13.57 -17.91 23.99
CA TYR A 365 12.42 -17.21 23.42
C TYR A 365 12.24 -15.79 24.00
N GLU A 366 12.24 -15.66 25.33
CA GLU A 366 12.08 -14.34 25.97
C GLU A 366 13.27 -13.41 25.70
N THR A 367 14.45 -13.95 25.47
CA THR A 367 15.62 -13.16 25.05
C THR A 367 15.43 -12.63 23.63
N TYR A 368 14.99 -13.46 22.70
CA TYR A 368 14.65 -13.05 21.34
C TYR A 368 13.55 -11.96 21.33
N ILE A 369 12.48 -12.14 22.09
CA ILE A 369 11.39 -11.14 22.16
C ILE A 369 11.89 -9.79 22.66
N ARG A 370 12.75 -9.75 23.68
CA ARG A 370 13.36 -8.49 24.17
C ARG A 370 14.23 -7.80 23.12
N GLU A 371 14.94 -8.57 22.28
CA GLU A 371 15.73 -8.02 21.18
C GLU A 371 14.80 -7.41 20.10
N VAL A 372 13.68 -8.06 19.79
CA VAL A 372 12.66 -7.49 18.88
C VAL A 372 12.06 -6.19 19.46
N GLU A 373 11.65 -6.19 20.73
CA GLU A 373 11.12 -4.99 21.41
C GLU A 373 12.09 -3.81 21.29
N ALA A 374 13.38 -4.04 21.55
CA ALA A 374 14.40 -2.99 21.45
C ALA A 374 14.55 -2.41 20.03
N VAL A 375 14.38 -3.24 18.99
CA VAL A 375 14.41 -2.78 17.60
C VAL A 375 13.12 -2.00 17.28
N VAL A 376 11.95 -2.47 17.70
CA VAL A 376 10.66 -1.78 17.49
C VAL A 376 10.66 -0.41 18.14
N ASP A 377 11.16 -0.27 19.37
CA ASP A 377 11.27 1.01 20.07
C ASP A 377 12.16 2.00 19.30
N LYS A 378 13.29 1.55 18.77
CA LYS A 378 14.16 2.39 17.92
C LYS A 378 13.43 2.81 16.65
N VAL A 379 12.72 1.89 16.00
CA VAL A 379 11.96 2.17 14.78
C VAL A 379 10.86 3.21 15.04
N MET A 380 10.10 3.09 16.13
CA MET A 380 9.07 4.07 16.51
C MET A 380 9.70 5.46 16.77
N CYS A 381 10.85 5.51 17.43
CA CYS A 381 11.59 6.75 17.64
C CYS A 381 12.02 7.40 16.31
N GLU A 382 12.58 6.61 15.39
CA GLU A 382 13.00 7.08 14.06
C GLU A 382 11.83 7.58 13.21
N ILE A 383 10.69 6.89 13.25
CA ILE A 383 9.48 7.36 12.56
C ILE A 383 9.07 8.73 13.10
N ASN A 384 9.06 8.92 14.41
CA ASN A 384 8.74 10.21 15.03
C ASN A 384 9.72 11.32 14.63
N ASN A 385 11.02 11.02 14.57
CA ASN A 385 12.03 11.96 14.09
C ASN A 385 11.80 12.31 12.61
N SER A 386 11.55 11.32 11.77
CA SER A 386 11.25 11.50 10.36
C SER A 386 9.98 12.36 10.16
N ARG A 387 8.92 12.13 10.93
CA ARG A 387 7.69 12.93 10.84
C ARG A 387 7.93 14.39 11.20
N LYS A 388 8.73 14.66 12.25
CA LYS A 388 9.16 16.03 12.61
C LYS A 388 9.96 16.70 11.49
N GLU A 389 10.85 15.96 10.86
CA GLU A 389 11.66 16.52 9.76
C GLU A 389 10.81 16.72 8.48
N ARG A 390 9.89 15.81 8.17
CA ARG A 390 8.94 15.98 7.06
C ARG A 390 8.08 17.24 7.22
N SER A 391 7.61 17.52 8.43
CA SER A 391 6.80 18.73 8.67
C SER A 391 7.57 20.03 8.38
N LYS A 392 8.89 20.02 8.52
CA LYS A 392 9.74 21.19 8.23
C LYS A 392 10.17 21.27 6.76
N TYR A 393 10.64 20.15 6.21
CA TYR A 393 11.36 20.12 4.93
C TYR A 393 10.52 19.59 3.77
N ASN A 394 9.36 18.98 4.05
CA ASN A 394 8.49 18.47 3.02
C ASN A 394 7.01 18.83 3.21
N PRO A 395 6.65 20.12 3.34
CA PRO A 395 5.25 20.50 3.32
C PRO A 395 4.61 20.17 1.98
N LEU A 396 3.32 19.80 2.00
CA LEU A 396 2.57 19.28 0.86
C LEU A 396 1.33 20.14 0.56
N PRO A 397 1.46 21.26 -0.16
CA PRO A 397 0.34 22.20 -0.38
C PRO A 397 -0.87 21.55 -1.07
N MET A 398 -0.66 20.65 -2.05
CA MET A 398 -1.77 19.95 -2.71
C MET A 398 -2.51 19.04 -1.73
N ARG A 399 -1.82 18.22 -0.94
CA ARG A 399 -2.44 17.38 0.10
C ARG A 399 -3.16 18.21 1.15
N THR A 400 -2.57 19.33 1.57
CA THR A 400 -3.19 20.28 2.50
C THR A 400 -4.50 20.85 1.94
N LEU A 401 -4.61 21.06 0.63
CA LEU A 401 -5.84 21.49 -0.02
C LEU A 401 -6.90 20.37 -0.09
N LEU A 402 -6.47 19.14 -0.39
CA LEU A 402 -7.38 18.04 -0.76
C LEU A 402 -7.83 17.16 0.42
N ILE A 403 -7.21 17.29 1.60
CA ILE A 403 -7.50 16.50 2.80
C ILE A 403 -8.24 17.35 3.82
N ASP A 404 -9.27 16.77 4.42
CA ASP A 404 -10.10 17.46 5.41
C ASP A 404 -9.34 17.87 6.66
N ASP A 405 -9.86 18.92 7.27
CA ASP A 405 -9.41 19.60 8.47
C ASP A 405 -8.13 20.45 8.30
N CYS A 406 -7.27 20.18 7.31
CA CYS A 406 -6.05 20.96 7.12
C CYS A 406 -6.34 22.47 6.98
N ILE A 407 -7.31 22.82 6.13
CA ILE A 407 -7.72 24.23 5.92
C ILE A 407 -8.37 24.80 7.18
N ASP A 408 -9.30 24.08 7.79
CA ASP A 408 -10.07 24.56 8.94
C ASP A 408 -9.23 24.70 10.20
N LYS A 409 -8.25 23.82 10.39
CA LYS A 409 -7.23 23.93 11.45
C LYS A 409 -6.16 24.99 11.14
N GLY A 410 -6.01 25.41 9.90
CA GLY A 410 -4.90 26.23 9.45
C GLY A 410 -3.55 25.55 9.65
N MET A 411 -3.50 24.24 9.43
CA MET A 411 -2.32 23.40 9.65
C MET A 411 -1.97 22.57 8.40
N GLU A 412 -0.68 22.51 8.12
CA GLU A 412 -0.15 21.76 7.00
C GLU A 412 -0.33 20.23 7.21
N PHE A 413 -0.52 19.49 6.13
CA PHE A 413 -0.79 18.05 6.14
C PHE A 413 0.22 17.23 6.97
N ASN A 414 1.53 17.42 6.76
CA ASN A 414 2.57 16.71 7.53
C ASN A 414 2.79 17.27 8.94
N SER A 415 2.14 18.39 9.28
CA SER A 415 2.20 19.02 10.60
C SER A 415 0.98 18.71 11.47
N GLY A 416 0.21 17.65 11.13
CA GLY A 416 -0.99 17.26 11.88
C GLY A 416 -2.27 17.93 11.41
N GLY A 417 -2.29 18.49 10.20
CA GLY A 417 -3.48 19.13 9.62
C GLY A 417 -4.62 18.16 9.32
N ALA A 418 -4.33 16.94 8.86
CA ALA A 418 -5.33 15.92 8.62
C ALA A 418 -6.14 15.59 9.88
N ARG A 419 -7.37 15.08 9.71
CA ARG A 419 -8.26 14.74 10.83
C ARG A 419 -7.66 13.63 11.68
N TYR A 420 -7.15 12.58 11.04
CA TYR A 420 -6.55 11.40 11.65
C TYR A 420 -5.16 11.14 11.08
N GLY A 421 -4.36 10.37 11.81
CA GLY A 421 -3.06 9.91 11.35
C GLY A 421 -2.54 8.74 12.15
N TRP A 422 -1.92 7.80 11.49
CA TRP A 422 -1.17 6.71 12.12
C TRP A 422 0.03 6.31 11.27
N SER A 423 0.90 5.51 11.85
CA SER A 423 2.04 4.94 11.16
C SER A 423 1.97 3.43 11.20
N ILE A 424 2.33 2.77 10.11
CA ILE A 424 2.28 1.31 9.96
C ILE A 424 3.68 0.75 10.04
N ILE A 425 3.88 -0.21 10.96
CA ILE A 425 5.12 -0.98 11.10
C ILE A 425 4.88 -2.38 10.59
N ASN A 426 5.64 -2.78 9.57
CA ASN A 426 5.56 -4.11 8.97
C ASN A 426 6.49 -5.09 9.66
N PHE A 427 5.97 -6.25 10.05
CA PHE A 427 6.73 -7.36 10.61
C PHE A 427 7.03 -8.40 9.54
N ALA A 428 8.24 -8.37 8.98
CA ALA A 428 8.67 -9.28 7.93
C ALA A 428 9.26 -10.57 8.50
N GLY A 429 8.87 -11.72 7.89
CA GLY A 429 9.39 -13.03 8.27
C GLY A 429 8.73 -13.65 9.52
N LEU A 430 7.53 -13.20 9.92
CA LEU A 430 6.83 -13.75 11.09
C LEU A 430 6.66 -15.27 11.01
N ILE A 431 6.22 -15.79 9.86
CA ILE A 431 6.03 -17.25 9.68
C ILE A 431 7.35 -18.00 9.70
N ASN A 432 8.42 -17.43 9.12
CA ASN A 432 9.76 -18.00 9.22
C ASN A 432 10.23 -18.09 10.68
N VAL A 433 9.94 -17.06 11.49
CA VAL A 433 10.27 -17.04 12.92
C VAL A 433 9.49 -18.11 13.69
N ILE A 434 8.17 -18.21 13.46
CA ILE A 434 7.31 -19.22 14.10
C ILE A 434 7.87 -20.62 13.83
N ASP A 435 8.12 -20.96 12.57
CA ASP A 435 8.64 -22.28 12.19
C ASP A 435 10.08 -22.53 12.68
N SER A 436 10.93 -21.50 12.69
CA SER A 436 12.29 -21.60 13.23
C SER A 436 12.29 -21.88 14.73
N LEU A 437 11.47 -21.16 15.48
CA LEU A 437 11.32 -21.36 16.94
C LEU A 437 10.72 -22.74 17.25
N LEU A 438 9.74 -23.21 16.46
CA LEU A 438 9.20 -24.57 16.57
C LEU A 438 10.28 -25.64 16.33
N ALA A 439 11.11 -25.47 15.30
CA ALA A 439 12.20 -26.40 15.01
C ALA A 439 13.23 -26.43 16.14
N ILE A 440 13.65 -25.27 16.66
CA ILE A 440 14.56 -25.19 17.81
C ILE A 440 13.95 -25.85 19.03
N LYS A 441 12.70 -25.48 19.39
CA LYS A 441 11.97 -26.07 20.52
C LYS A 441 11.95 -27.59 20.43
N THR A 442 11.50 -28.11 19.27
CA THR A 442 11.34 -29.53 19.05
C THR A 442 12.64 -30.30 19.01
N LEU A 443 13.64 -29.83 18.24
CA LEU A 443 14.84 -30.59 17.97
C LEU A 443 15.90 -30.45 19.05
N VAL A 444 16.03 -29.27 19.68
CA VAL A 444 17.05 -29.01 20.69
C VAL A 444 16.53 -29.30 22.09
N PHE A 445 15.39 -28.71 22.47
CA PHE A 445 14.96 -28.75 23.87
C PHE A 445 14.06 -29.94 24.22
N GLU A 446 13.12 -30.33 23.35
CA GLU A 446 12.19 -31.43 23.63
C GLU A 446 12.75 -32.79 23.23
N LYS A 447 13.01 -33.02 21.93
CA LYS A 447 13.52 -34.30 21.41
C LYS A 447 15.01 -34.50 21.68
N LYS A 448 15.76 -33.43 21.96
CA LYS A 448 17.23 -33.45 22.19
C LYS A 448 17.99 -34.23 21.09
N LYS A 449 17.51 -34.05 19.83
CA LYS A 449 18.12 -34.70 18.69
C LYS A 449 19.45 -34.06 18.31
N TYR A 450 19.52 -32.74 18.45
CA TYR A 450 20.70 -31.93 18.18
C TYR A 450 21.03 -31.05 19.39
N THR A 451 22.32 -30.73 19.59
CA THR A 451 22.72 -29.67 20.50
C THR A 451 22.54 -28.29 19.86
N ALA A 452 22.53 -27.24 20.67
CA ALA A 452 22.50 -25.87 20.19
C ALA A 452 23.70 -25.56 19.26
N GLU A 453 24.89 -26.06 19.61
CA GLU A 453 26.13 -25.88 18.83
C GLU A 453 26.02 -26.54 17.45
N GLU A 454 25.46 -27.76 17.39
CA GLU A 454 25.24 -28.45 16.10
C GLU A 454 24.29 -27.67 15.21
N ILE A 455 23.19 -27.14 15.75
CA ILE A 455 22.26 -26.26 14.99
C ILE A 455 23.00 -25.04 14.44
N VAL A 456 23.76 -24.33 15.27
CA VAL A 456 24.54 -23.15 14.83
C VAL A 456 25.53 -23.53 13.72
N VAL A 457 26.16 -24.70 13.78
CA VAL A 457 27.07 -25.19 12.72
C VAL A 457 26.30 -25.49 11.43
N PHE A 458 25.16 -26.18 11.49
CA PHE A 458 24.35 -26.49 10.31
C PHE A 458 23.87 -25.22 9.59
N LEU A 459 23.46 -24.22 10.34
CA LEU A 459 23.03 -22.94 9.77
C LEU A 459 24.20 -22.18 9.14
N LYS A 460 25.34 -22.09 9.79
CA LYS A 460 26.56 -21.45 9.25
C LYS A 460 27.07 -22.11 7.97
N THR A 461 26.93 -23.43 7.88
CA THR A 461 27.39 -24.21 6.72
C THR A 461 26.32 -24.35 5.64
N ASN A 462 25.11 -23.82 5.88
CA ASN A 462 23.94 -23.99 4.99
C ASN A 462 23.71 -25.48 4.68
N ASP A 463 23.70 -26.33 5.70
CA ASP A 463 23.64 -27.78 5.56
C ASP A 463 22.31 -28.24 4.96
N LYS A 464 22.38 -28.74 3.74
CA LYS A 464 21.18 -29.15 2.98
C LYS A 464 20.45 -30.34 3.61
N GLY A 465 21.15 -31.25 4.28
CA GLY A 465 20.54 -32.39 4.96
C GLY A 465 19.66 -31.92 6.11
N PHE A 466 20.18 -31.05 6.95
CA PHE A 466 19.42 -30.42 8.03
C PHE A 466 18.25 -29.62 7.50
N LEU A 467 18.46 -28.74 6.51
CA LEU A 467 17.39 -27.91 5.95
C LEU A 467 16.26 -28.76 5.34
N CYS A 468 16.56 -29.85 4.63
CA CYS A 468 15.55 -30.78 4.12
C CYS A 468 14.78 -31.48 5.26
N GLU A 469 15.46 -31.85 6.35
CA GLU A 469 14.82 -32.47 7.50
C GLU A 469 13.80 -31.55 8.15
N VAL A 470 14.17 -30.29 8.40
CA VAL A 470 13.26 -29.35 9.07
C VAL A 470 12.07 -28.94 8.20
N ILE A 471 12.21 -28.92 6.87
CA ILE A 471 11.05 -28.74 5.97
C ILE A 471 10.05 -29.88 6.15
N GLY A 472 10.53 -31.11 6.36
CA GLY A 472 9.70 -32.29 6.56
C GLY A 472 9.09 -32.45 7.97
N LEU A 473 9.37 -31.55 8.91
CA LEU A 473 8.82 -31.63 10.27
C LEU A 473 7.30 -31.56 10.25
N ARG A 474 6.66 -32.41 11.06
CA ARG A 474 5.21 -32.34 11.31
C ARG A 474 4.84 -31.05 12.02
N GLU A 475 5.66 -30.66 12.98
CA GLU A 475 5.52 -29.48 13.82
C GLU A 475 5.89 -28.23 13.00
N SER A 476 4.94 -27.72 12.18
CA SER A 476 5.10 -26.50 11.38
C SER A 476 3.77 -25.82 11.12
N TYR A 477 3.80 -24.54 10.91
CA TYR A 477 2.66 -23.69 10.60
C TYR A 477 1.98 -24.05 9.28
N GLY A 478 0.67 -23.80 9.16
CA GLY A 478 -0.14 -24.04 7.95
C GLY A 478 -0.79 -25.40 7.89
N LYS A 479 -0.67 -26.23 8.93
CA LYS A 479 -1.18 -27.61 9.01
C LYS A 479 -2.40 -27.78 9.91
N ASP A 480 -2.91 -26.72 10.51
CA ASP A 480 -4.07 -26.73 11.41
C ASP A 480 -3.92 -27.69 12.61
N ILE A 481 -2.80 -27.59 13.29
CA ILE A 481 -2.47 -28.37 14.48
C ILE A 481 -2.62 -27.47 15.70
N ASP A 482 -3.50 -27.83 16.66
CA ASP A 482 -3.87 -26.96 17.79
C ASP A 482 -2.67 -26.45 18.61
N GLU A 483 -1.68 -27.31 18.91
CA GLU A 483 -0.49 -26.90 19.66
C GLU A 483 0.37 -25.89 18.86
N ILE A 484 0.44 -26.07 17.54
CA ILE A 484 1.18 -25.17 16.65
C ILE A 484 0.44 -23.84 16.50
N ASN A 485 -0.88 -23.92 16.30
CA ASN A 485 -1.76 -22.74 16.23
C ASN A 485 -1.70 -21.90 17.52
N SER A 486 -1.73 -22.55 18.69
CA SER A 486 -1.56 -21.88 20.00
C SER A 486 -0.20 -21.23 20.16
N PHE A 487 0.86 -21.88 19.69
CA PHE A 487 2.21 -21.32 19.71
C PHE A 487 2.35 -20.12 18.77
N ALA A 488 1.80 -20.21 17.56
CA ALA A 488 1.77 -19.13 16.58
C ALA A 488 0.98 -17.91 17.11
N HIS A 489 -0.14 -18.17 17.81
CA HIS A 489 -0.91 -17.13 18.48
C HIS A 489 -0.07 -16.38 19.53
N LYS A 490 0.59 -17.12 20.45
CA LYS A 490 1.47 -16.51 21.48
C LYS A 490 2.51 -15.57 20.87
N ILE A 491 3.16 -16.00 19.78
CA ILE A 491 4.21 -15.21 19.11
C ILE A 491 3.60 -13.97 18.45
N SER A 492 2.54 -14.15 17.66
CA SER A 492 1.91 -13.03 16.93
C SER A 492 1.31 -11.99 17.88
N GLU A 493 0.68 -12.42 18.99
CA GLU A 493 0.17 -11.53 20.03
C GLU A 493 1.29 -10.65 20.61
N ARG A 494 2.42 -11.26 21.00
CA ARG A 494 3.56 -10.53 21.55
C ARG A 494 4.13 -9.52 20.54
N ILE A 495 4.30 -9.91 19.29
CA ILE A 495 4.91 -9.07 18.25
C ILE A 495 3.95 -7.93 17.87
N PHE A 496 2.68 -8.22 17.57
CA PHE A 496 1.75 -7.19 17.13
C PHE A 496 1.38 -6.20 18.25
N SER A 497 1.43 -6.61 19.52
CA SER A 497 1.18 -5.71 20.64
C SER A 497 2.27 -4.66 20.88
N MET A 498 3.49 -4.86 20.38
CA MET A 498 4.62 -3.95 20.59
C MET A 498 4.37 -2.53 20.08
N THR A 499 3.53 -2.38 19.07
CA THR A 499 3.19 -1.06 18.49
C THR A 499 2.11 -0.30 19.26
N GLU A 500 1.42 -0.96 20.20
CA GLU A 500 0.24 -0.36 20.86
C GLU A 500 0.57 0.71 21.89
N THR A 501 1.77 0.68 22.46
CA THR A 501 2.21 1.60 23.52
C THR A 501 2.92 2.84 22.99
N GLY A 502 3.24 2.88 21.69
CA GLY A 502 3.98 3.97 21.09
C GLY A 502 3.12 5.22 20.87
N GLU A 503 3.63 6.39 21.26
CA GLU A 503 3.05 7.69 20.92
C GLU A 503 3.57 8.15 19.56
N LEU A 504 2.68 8.62 18.67
CA LEU A 504 3.01 9.10 17.35
C LEU A 504 2.92 10.62 17.25
N VAL A 505 3.97 11.25 16.79
CA VAL A 505 3.98 12.68 16.50
C VAL A 505 3.07 12.97 15.30
N PHE A 506 2.14 13.90 15.47
CA PHE A 506 1.13 14.28 14.48
C PHE A 506 0.19 13.13 14.07
N GLY A 507 -0.24 12.31 15.03
CA GLY A 507 -1.16 11.21 14.77
C GLY A 507 -1.60 10.50 16.05
N GLU A 508 -2.49 9.49 15.91
CA GLU A 508 -3.08 8.74 17.02
C GLU A 508 -2.17 7.63 17.55
N GLY A 509 -1.29 7.06 16.71
CA GLY A 509 -0.40 5.98 17.13
C GLY A 509 0.09 5.09 16.00
N PHE A 510 0.59 3.91 16.36
CA PHE A 510 1.13 2.93 15.42
C PHE A 510 0.17 1.75 15.24
N LEU A 511 0.23 1.14 14.05
CA LEU A 511 -0.47 -0.10 13.71
C LEU A 511 0.54 -1.14 13.23
N SER A 512 0.30 -2.39 13.63
CA SER A 512 1.05 -3.54 13.15
C SER A 512 0.50 -4.04 11.82
N ALA A 513 1.38 -4.49 10.91
CA ALA A 513 1.03 -5.12 9.65
C ALA A 513 1.97 -6.27 9.31
N SER A 514 1.57 -7.08 8.34
CA SER A 514 2.44 -8.06 7.69
C SER A 514 2.23 -7.97 6.17
N ILE A 515 2.72 -6.86 5.61
CA ILE A 515 2.73 -6.59 4.17
C ILE A 515 4.20 -6.56 3.75
N GLN A 516 4.60 -7.36 2.78
CA GLN A 516 6.02 -7.44 2.45
C GLN A 516 6.35 -6.79 1.11
N PHE A 517 5.34 -6.47 0.31
CA PHE A 517 5.55 -5.89 -1.02
C PHE A 517 6.55 -6.72 -1.83
N MET A 518 7.75 -6.24 -2.08
CA MET A 518 8.88 -6.99 -2.66
C MET A 518 10.04 -7.16 -1.68
N SER A 519 9.91 -6.61 -0.49
CA SER A 519 11.01 -6.51 0.48
C SER A 519 11.43 -7.85 1.08
N GLN A 520 10.58 -8.89 0.98
CA GLN A 520 10.96 -10.24 1.39
C GLN A 520 12.18 -10.80 0.64
N VAL A 521 12.36 -10.41 -0.63
CA VAL A 521 13.54 -10.79 -1.41
C VAL A 521 14.79 -10.08 -0.87
N ASP A 522 14.70 -8.75 -0.71
CA ASP A 522 15.85 -7.97 -0.24
C ASP A 522 16.19 -8.28 1.21
N ALA A 523 15.20 -8.43 2.09
CA ALA A 523 15.40 -8.81 3.48
C ALA A 523 16.10 -10.17 3.61
N GLY A 524 15.72 -11.15 2.80
CA GLY A 524 16.32 -12.48 2.81
C GLY A 524 17.80 -12.52 2.44
N LYS A 525 18.26 -11.57 1.60
CA LYS A 525 19.67 -11.50 1.16
C LYS A 525 20.66 -11.27 2.31
N TYR A 526 20.20 -10.64 3.38
CA TYR A 526 21.06 -10.34 4.55
C TYR A 526 21.09 -11.48 5.58
N ILE A 527 20.32 -12.56 5.40
CA ILE A 527 20.13 -13.62 6.40
C ILE A 527 20.75 -14.92 5.91
N GLY A 528 21.49 -15.61 6.77
CA GLY A 528 22.02 -16.95 6.56
C GLY A 528 20.92 -18.02 6.42
N ALA A 529 21.28 -19.30 6.52
CA ALA A 529 20.30 -20.38 6.61
C ALA A 529 19.56 -20.32 7.95
N THR A 530 18.28 -20.71 7.97
CA THR A 530 17.43 -20.60 9.16
C THR A 530 16.75 -21.91 9.53
N PRO A 531 16.40 -22.13 10.82
CA PRO A 531 15.87 -23.40 11.34
C PRO A 531 14.51 -23.81 10.76
N ASP A 532 13.83 -22.93 10.04
CA ASP A 532 12.59 -23.24 9.30
C ASP A 532 12.83 -24.01 7.98
N GLY A 533 14.10 -24.18 7.59
CA GLY A 533 14.53 -24.87 6.38
C GLY A 533 14.91 -23.94 5.22
N ARG A 534 14.91 -22.62 5.43
CA ARG A 534 15.29 -21.63 4.43
C ARG A 534 16.81 -21.60 4.24
N SER A 535 17.26 -21.66 2.98
CA SER A 535 18.68 -21.53 2.63
C SER A 535 19.17 -20.09 2.78
N ALA A 536 20.48 -19.93 3.00
CA ALA A 536 21.11 -18.62 3.08
C ALA A 536 20.81 -17.76 1.85
N GLY A 537 20.45 -16.50 2.07
CA GLY A 537 20.13 -15.53 1.02
C GLY A 537 18.78 -15.73 0.32
N ALA A 538 18.02 -16.78 0.63
CA ALA A 538 16.71 -17.02 0.03
C ALA A 538 15.68 -15.98 0.52
N PRO A 539 14.63 -15.67 -0.28
CA PRO A 539 13.53 -14.81 0.15
C PRO A 539 12.88 -15.27 1.45
N LEU A 540 12.31 -14.32 2.21
CA LEU A 540 11.43 -14.64 3.34
C LEU A 540 10.10 -15.21 2.85
N CYS A 541 9.35 -15.83 3.76
CA CYS A 541 7.99 -16.28 3.50
C CYS A 541 7.11 -15.10 3.07
N ASP A 542 6.19 -15.34 2.12
CA ASP A 542 5.27 -14.33 1.61
C ASP A 542 4.15 -14.07 2.62
N SER A 543 4.22 -12.91 3.27
CA SER A 543 3.17 -12.43 4.19
C SER A 543 2.84 -13.45 5.30
N LEU A 544 1.56 -13.81 5.47
CA LEU A 544 1.11 -14.80 6.48
C LEU A 544 0.80 -16.19 5.89
N ALA A 545 1.12 -16.43 4.62
CA ALA A 545 1.04 -17.77 4.05
C ALA A 545 2.07 -18.72 4.68
N ALA A 546 1.84 -20.03 4.57
CA ALA A 546 2.80 -21.02 5.04
C ALA A 546 4.08 -21.02 4.17
N ILE A 547 5.17 -21.46 4.76
CA ILE A 547 6.43 -21.71 4.03
C ILE A 547 6.15 -22.76 2.93
N TYR A 548 6.73 -22.54 1.75
CA TYR A 548 6.60 -23.42 0.62
C TYR A 548 6.83 -24.92 1.00
N GLY A 549 5.87 -25.74 0.61
CA GLY A 549 5.89 -27.18 0.85
C GLY A 549 5.42 -27.62 2.24
N LYS A 550 4.96 -26.71 3.10
CA LYS A 550 4.42 -27.02 4.43
C LYS A 550 2.90 -27.05 4.51
N ASP A 551 2.17 -26.38 3.62
CA ASP A 551 0.70 -26.29 3.58
C ASP A 551 0.03 -27.46 2.82
N ILE A 552 0.45 -28.67 3.16
CA ILE A 552 0.06 -29.91 2.46
C ILE A 552 -1.36 -30.40 2.76
N TYR A 553 -2.08 -29.80 3.72
CA TYR A 553 -3.43 -30.21 4.13
C TYR A 553 -4.56 -29.38 3.50
N GLY A 554 -4.21 -28.55 2.51
CA GLY A 554 -5.18 -27.81 1.70
C GLY A 554 -5.56 -26.42 2.26
N PRO A 555 -6.41 -25.67 1.52
CA PRO A 555 -6.66 -24.26 1.81
C PRO A 555 -7.35 -24.02 3.15
N THR A 556 -8.23 -24.92 3.59
CA THR A 556 -8.93 -24.79 4.88
C THR A 556 -7.95 -24.86 6.05
N ALA A 557 -7.02 -25.83 6.03
CA ALA A 557 -6.02 -25.96 7.08
C ALA A 557 -5.08 -24.75 7.13
N LEU A 558 -4.67 -24.23 5.97
CA LEU A 558 -3.88 -23.01 5.90
C LEU A 558 -4.64 -21.83 6.51
N LEU A 559 -5.89 -21.59 6.10
CA LEU A 559 -6.68 -20.45 6.59
C LEU A 559 -7.02 -20.57 8.08
N ASN A 560 -7.25 -21.78 8.61
CA ASN A 560 -7.40 -22.01 10.05
C ASN A 560 -6.12 -21.66 10.82
N SER A 561 -4.95 -22.01 10.26
CA SER A 561 -3.67 -21.61 10.86
C SER A 561 -3.49 -20.08 10.81
N VAL A 562 -3.88 -19.40 9.73
CA VAL A 562 -3.85 -17.94 9.64
C VAL A 562 -4.76 -17.30 10.68
N THR A 563 -6.00 -17.76 10.82
CA THR A 563 -6.95 -17.20 11.79
C THR A 563 -6.58 -17.50 13.25
N SER A 564 -5.66 -18.44 13.48
CA SER A 564 -5.10 -18.66 14.82
C SER A 564 -4.14 -17.55 15.27
N LEU A 565 -3.56 -16.77 14.34
CA LEU A 565 -2.73 -15.62 14.68
C LEU A 565 -3.58 -14.51 15.32
N ASP A 566 -2.96 -13.62 16.10
CA ASP A 566 -3.67 -12.47 16.69
C ASP A 566 -3.89 -11.34 15.66
N LEU A 567 -4.69 -11.65 14.64
CA LEU A 567 -4.97 -10.72 13.53
C LEU A 567 -5.66 -9.44 14.00
N LYS A 568 -6.40 -9.48 15.12
CA LYS A 568 -7.12 -8.31 15.69
C LYS A 568 -6.20 -7.15 16.08
N ARG A 569 -4.90 -7.40 16.23
CA ARG A 569 -3.87 -6.37 16.47
C ARG A 569 -3.17 -5.93 15.19
N ALA A 570 -3.27 -6.70 14.11
CA ALA A 570 -2.59 -6.38 12.84
C ALA A 570 -3.45 -5.46 11.94
N LEU A 571 -3.90 -4.34 12.49
CA LEU A 571 -4.84 -3.42 11.83
C LEU A 571 -4.22 -2.59 10.69
N GLY A 572 -2.91 -2.63 10.53
CA GLY A 572 -2.20 -2.06 9.37
C GLY A 572 -2.32 -2.92 8.11
N VAL A 573 -2.88 -4.04 8.20
CA VAL A 573 -3.40 -5.16 7.41
C VAL A 573 -2.44 -6.37 7.36
N PRO A 574 -2.92 -7.53 7.78
CA PRO A 574 -2.22 -8.81 7.64
C PRO A 574 -2.55 -9.44 6.28
N VAL A 575 -1.62 -9.40 5.35
CA VAL A 575 -1.82 -9.93 3.99
C VAL A 575 -1.73 -11.44 3.97
N VAL A 576 -2.68 -12.09 3.28
CA VAL A 576 -2.67 -13.53 3.01
C VAL A 576 -2.79 -13.76 1.51
N ASN A 577 -1.78 -14.39 0.92
CA ASN A 577 -1.74 -14.72 -0.50
C ASN A 577 -1.68 -16.22 -0.70
N PHE A 578 -2.49 -16.77 -1.61
CA PHE A 578 -2.24 -18.08 -2.17
C PHE A 578 -2.81 -18.23 -3.59
N ASN A 579 -2.32 -19.22 -4.31
CA ASN A 579 -2.76 -19.52 -5.65
C ASN A 579 -3.91 -20.55 -5.61
N ILE A 580 -4.88 -20.42 -6.51
CA ILE A 580 -5.98 -21.36 -6.68
C ILE A 580 -6.11 -21.77 -8.14
N THR A 581 -6.64 -22.97 -8.38
CA THR A 581 -6.87 -23.52 -9.70
C THR A 581 -8.35 -23.51 -10.10
N GLN A 582 -8.62 -23.86 -11.36
CA GLN A 582 -9.97 -23.99 -11.90
C GLN A 582 -10.84 -25.07 -11.22
N LYS A 583 -10.29 -25.91 -10.37
CA LYS A 583 -11.03 -27.00 -9.69
C LYS A 583 -12.04 -26.50 -8.66
N PHE A 584 -11.95 -25.25 -8.22
CA PHE A 584 -12.91 -24.68 -7.26
C PHE A 584 -14.11 -24.07 -7.97
N SER A 585 -15.32 -24.51 -7.61
CA SER A 585 -16.55 -23.83 -8.03
C SER A 585 -16.72 -22.49 -7.27
N ASP A 586 -17.55 -21.58 -7.82
CA ASP A 586 -17.83 -20.30 -7.20
C ASP A 586 -18.41 -20.43 -5.79
N ASN A 587 -19.29 -21.40 -5.58
CA ASN A 587 -19.89 -21.67 -4.27
C ASN A 587 -18.83 -22.13 -3.25
N VAL A 588 -17.86 -22.94 -3.67
CA VAL A 588 -16.76 -23.38 -2.78
C VAL A 588 -15.85 -22.21 -2.43
N LEU A 589 -15.49 -21.38 -3.41
CA LEU A 589 -14.66 -20.19 -3.17
C LEU A 589 -15.36 -19.20 -2.24
N LYS A 590 -16.64 -18.90 -2.50
CA LYS A 590 -17.44 -18.05 -1.63
C LYS A 590 -17.49 -18.60 -0.21
N ALA A 591 -17.78 -19.89 -0.06
CA ALA A 591 -17.84 -20.53 1.26
C ALA A 591 -16.49 -20.50 1.99
N LEU A 592 -15.37 -20.69 1.26
CA LEU A 592 -14.03 -20.62 1.82
C LEU A 592 -13.70 -19.19 2.33
N ILE A 593 -13.98 -18.16 1.52
CA ILE A 593 -13.75 -16.77 1.87
C ILE A 593 -14.61 -16.37 3.08
N LEU A 594 -15.91 -16.65 3.05
CA LEU A 594 -16.81 -16.32 4.17
C LEU A 594 -16.46 -17.12 5.43
N GLY A 595 -16.06 -18.39 5.31
CA GLY A 595 -15.59 -19.20 6.42
C GLY A 595 -14.35 -18.62 7.09
N TYR A 596 -13.40 -18.15 6.29
CA TYR A 596 -12.21 -17.44 6.77
C TYR A 596 -12.56 -16.14 7.50
N MET A 597 -13.42 -15.30 6.88
CA MET A 597 -13.87 -14.03 7.49
C MET A 597 -14.61 -14.28 8.82
N LYS A 598 -15.48 -15.29 8.88
CA LYS A 598 -16.23 -15.65 10.09
C LYS A 598 -15.33 -16.11 11.25
N GLN A 599 -14.15 -16.63 10.96
CA GLN A 599 -13.16 -17.02 11.97
C GLN A 599 -12.25 -15.85 12.39
N GLY A 600 -12.54 -14.62 11.98
CA GLY A 600 -11.72 -13.43 12.29
C GLY A 600 -10.61 -13.14 11.29
N GLY A 601 -10.65 -13.77 10.13
CA GLY A 601 -9.76 -13.41 9.01
C GLY A 601 -10.02 -11.98 8.55
N ILE A 602 -8.98 -11.23 8.25
CA ILE A 602 -9.08 -9.79 7.94
C ILE A 602 -9.00 -9.54 6.44
N GLN A 603 -8.03 -10.15 5.74
CA GLN A 603 -7.76 -9.88 4.34
C GLN A 603 -7.32 -11.16 3.63
N LEU A 604 -7.77 -11.35 2.39
CA LEU A 604 -7.44 -12.53 1.59
C LEU A 604 -7.25 -12.15 0.13
N GLN A 605 -6.13 -12.54 -0.46
CA GLN A 605 -5.79 -12.33 -1.87
C GLN A 605 -5.60 -13.67 -2.57
N LEU A 606 -6.24 -13.83 -3.73
CA LEU A 606 -6.19 -15.06 -4.50
C LEU A 606 -5.61 -14.79 -5.90
N THR A 607 -4.62 -15.58 -6.30
CA THR A 607 -4.15 -15.63 -7.69
C THR A 607 -4.78 -16.84 -8.37
N TYR A 608 -5.46 -16.61 -9.49
CA TYR A 608 -6.10 -17.67 -10.27
C TYR A 608 -5.19 -18.08 -11.43
N ALA A 609 -4.29 -19.02 -11.18
CA ALA A 609 -3.34 -19.55 -12.16
C ALA A 609 -2.89 -20.95 -11.78
N SER A 610 -2.69 -21.84 -12.76
CA SER A 610 -2.10 -23.15 -12.51
C SER A 610 -0.58 -23.07 -12.47
N LYS A 611 0.05 -24.09 -11.88
CA LYS A 611 1.52 -24.19 -11.83
C LYS A 611 2.10 -24.37 -13.23
N GLU A 612 1.43 -25.14 -14.06
CA GLU A 612 1.80 -25.37 -15.47
C GLU A 612 1.78 -24.07 -16.25
N GLU A 613 0.75 -23.24 -16.06
CA GLU A 613 0.65 -21.93 -16.71
C GLU A 613 1.77 -20.99 -16.26
N LEU A 614 2.05 -20.93 -14.95
CA LEU A 614 3.13 -20.11 -14.40
C LEU A 614 4.52 -20.58 -14.88
N LEU A 615 4.75 -21.90 -14.94
CA LEU A 615 5.99 -22.47 -15.47
C LEU A 615 6.15 -22.19 -16.96
N HIS A 616 5.08 -22.38 -17.75
CA HIS A 616 5.09 -22.08 -19.18
C HIS A 616 5.33 -20.58 -19.42
N ALA A 617 4.73 -19.71 -18.61
CA ALA A 617 4.97 -18.28 -18.69
C ALA A 617 6.41 -17.87 -18.26
N TYR A 618 7.04 -18.64 -17.40
CA TYR A 618 8.44 -18.44 -17.03
C TYR A 618 9.40 -18.82 -18.16
N GLU A 619 9.12 -19.95 -18.84
CA GLU A 619 9.94 -20.46 -19.94
C GLU A 619 9.68 -19.72 -21.26
N HIS A 620 8.45 -19.26 -21.49
CA HIS A 620 7.94 -18.67 -22.72
C HIS A 620 7.21 -17.34 -22.47
N PRO A 621 7.87 -16.31 -21.94
CA PRO A 621 7.22 -15.04 -21.57
C PRO A 621 6.56 -14.33 -22.77
N GLU A 622 7.00 -14.59 -23.99
CA GLU A 622 6.46 -14.01 -25.22
C GLU A 622 5.00 -14.40 -25.49
N TYR A 623 4.52 -15.54 -24.94
CA TYR A 623 3.13 -16.00 -25.09
C TYR A 623 2.23 -15.54 -23.96
N HIS A 624 2.80 -15.01 -22.86
CA HIS A 624 2.09 -14.67 -21.61
C HIS A 624 2.26 -13.20 -21.19
N GLY A 625 2.36 -12.29 -22.15
CA GLY A 625 2.58 -10.86 -21.89
C GLY A 625 1.50 -10.22 -21.00
N ASN A 626 0.30 -10.79 -20.97
CA ASN A 626 -0.85 -10.29 -20.21
C ASN A 626 -1.14 -11.08 -18.93
N LEU A 627 -0.32 -12.08 -18.57
CA LEU A 627 -0.51 -12.83 -17.34
C LEU A 627 -0.23 -11.92 -16.13
N ILE A 628 -1.25 -11.70 -15.32
CA ILE A 628 -1.17 -10.89 -14.10
C ILE A 628 -1.21 -11.81 -12.88
N VAL A 629 -0.35 -11.53 -11.91
CA VAL A 629 -0.27 -12.28 -10.65
C VAL A 629 -0.25 -11.32 -9.46
N ARG A 630 -0.75 -11.80 -8.30
CA ARG A 630 -0.60 -11.07 -7.04
C ARG A 630 0.80 -11.29 -6.49
N VAL A 631 1.44 -10.20 -6.11
CA VAL A 631 2.70 -10.19 -5.39
C VAL A 631 2.41 -9.87 -3.91
N GLY A 632 3.18 -9.19 -3.19
CA GLY A 632 2.91 -8.91 -1.77
C GLY A 632 1.96 -7.70 -1.56
N GLY A 633 0.68 -7.81 -1.87
CA GLY A 633 -0.32 -6.75 -1.70
C GLY A 633 -0.72 -6.01 -2.98
N TYR A 634 -0.06 -6.26 -4.10
CA TYR A 634 -0.37 -5.64 -5.41
C TYR A 634 -0.35 -6.67 -6.54
N SER A 635 -0.95 -6.32 -7.69
CA SER A 635 -0.92 -7.11 -8.91
C SER A 635 0.11 -6.57 -9.89
N GLU A 636 0.82 -7.46 -10.58
CA GLU A 636 1.79 -7.09 -11.61
C GLU A 636 1.79 -8.09 -12.77
N TYR A 637 2.22 -7.66 -13.94
CA TYR A 637 2.47 -8.57 -15.05
C TYR A 637 3.60 -9.53 -14.68
N PHE A 638 3.34 -10.83 -14.80
CA PHE A 638 4.32 -11.86 -14.47
C PHE A 638 5.64 -11.68 -15.23
N SER A 639 5.55 -11.27 -16.50
CA SER A 639 6.71 -10.98 -17.34
C SER A 639 7.61 -9.85 -16.80
N CYS A 640 7.03 -8.89 -16.07
CA CYS A 640 7.75 -7.72 -15.51
C CYS A 640 8.44 -8.00 -14.17
N LEU A 641 8.16 -9.13 -13.53
CA LEU A 641 8.77 -9.51 -12.25
C LEU A 641 10.24 -9.92 -12.40
N SER A 642 11.04 -9.72 -11.34
CA SER A 642 12.38 -10.32 -11.25
C SER A 642 12.30 -11.84 -11.22
N ASP A 643 13.39 -12.52 -11.57
CA ASP A 643 13.45 -13.99 -11.55
C ASP A 643 13.15 -14.57 -10.16
N GLU A 644 13.61 -13.92 -9.10
CA GLU A 644 13.34 -14.33 -7.72
C GLU A 644 11.85 -14.25 -7.40
N LEU A 645 11.19 -13.15 -7.79
CA LEU A 645 9.74 -12.97 -7.58
C LEU A 645 8.92 -13.94 -8.44
N LYS A 646 9.32 -14.19 -9.69
CA LYS A 646 8.66 -15.20 -10.55
C LYS A 646 8.71 -16.59 -9.89
N ARG A 647 9.90 -17.00 -9.44
CA ARG A 647 10.08 -18.30 -8.75
C ARG A 647 9.29 -18.37 -7.44
N MET A 648 9.22 -17.27 -6.69
CA MET A 648 8.41 -17.21 -5.48
C MET A 648 6.92 -17.43 -5.79
N VAL A 649 6.38 -16.78 -6.82
CA VAL A 649 4.97 -16.95 -7.24
C VAL A 649 4.70 -18.38 -7.74
N ILE A 650 5.63 -18.98 -8.52
CA ILE A 650 5.53 -20.37 -8.99
C ILE A 650 5.56 -21.35 -7.81
N ASN A 651 6.36 -21.06 -6.80
CA ASN A 651 6.56 -21.93 -5.64
C ASN A 651 5.47 -21.76 -4.57
N ARG A 652 4.58 -20.76 -4.66
CA ARG A 652 3.41 -20.73 -3.80
C ARG A 652 2.62 -22.01 -3.97
N SER A 653 2.16 -22.56 -2.87
CA SER A 653 1.30 -23.74 -2.94
C SER A 653 0.04 -23.42 -3.74
N ILE A 654 -0.24 -24.26 -4.73
CA ILE A 654 -1.42 -24.13 -5.56
C ILE A 654 -2.49 -25.04 -5.00
N GLN A 655 -3.48 -24.45 -4.38
CA GLN A 655 -4.56 -25.17 -3.76
C GLN A 655 -5.49 -25.76 -4.84
N GLY A 656 -5.83 -27.06 -4.71
CA GLY A 656 -6.69 -27.77 -5.66
C GLY A 656 -5.99 -28.69 -6.66
N GLU A 657 -4.68 -28.84 -6.60
CA GLU A 657 -3.92 -29.77 -7.47
C GLU A 657 -3.72 -31.18 -6.89
N VAL A 658 -4.35 -31.52 -5.78
CA VAL A 658 -4.28 -32.85 -5.16
C VAL A 658 -5.35 -33.77 -5.75
#